data_a715f336a6bd16aee79e8be747386dd2
#
_entry.id   a715f336a6bd16aee79e8be747386dd2
#
_cell.length_a   1.000
_cell.length_b   1.000
_cell.length_c   1.000
_cell.angle_alpha   90.00
_cell.angle_beta   90.00
_cell.angle_gamma   90.00
#
_symmetry.space_group_name_H-M   'P 1'
#
loop_
_entity.id
_entity.type
_entity.pdbx_description
1 polymer ?
#
loop_
_entity_poly.entity_id
_entity_poly.type
_entity_poly.pdbx_seq_one_letter_code
_entity_poly.pdbx_strand_id
1 'polypeptide(L)'
;MGKPYATELQQLANTYTVAMSMDIERLVAAVVASTSLPLLVVGSGGALTAAHFMSSLHQRFAQRVAKAVTTLELIETGPVTREFAVWCLSAGGGNSDIQNAFKTAVLREPQHLFVLCAKTESPLSRLVARYHYTDIFDFDLPSQKDGFLATNSLLAFFVLLARAYHRVFKTDCELPDDLAELVYHGRTADEFHSLLRQECSSLWERDSLAVLYGIPAQPAAVDLESKFVEAALGSIHLADYRNFAHGRHHWLAKRGKSTAVLALTTEVEKELAQKTLQLIPSDIPIVQLFFDGSETVAAIRALVTCLDIVALAGERRGIDPGRPGVPPFGQQLYNLRALGTPSVRFGKETDRAALAVMRKTGTLPEILAALGELDFWRNAYDEFIQKIDGVSLAAVVFDYDGTLCDGRDRFGSLNNKIAKELSRLLRAGMVVGIATGRGKSVKKALREAILKRYWQRVLVGYYNGADCGLLDEDQCPNPSEEPCAELAPLAEAFRANVRLPQLAELTVRRMQITVEPRPLVPSPLVWSLVQGIVRTTNSPGVTIVTSSHSIDVLAPGVSKCMVVDGVRRMLGILSNAQVLCIGDRGCWPGNDFELLGERFSLSVDEVSPDPTTCWNLAPAGHRGVQATLDYLGAMEFGDNGFHLDLAQIGRNKK
;
A
#
# COMPACT_ATOMS: atom_id res chain seq x y z
N MET A 1 27.09 21.50 -0.66
CA MET A 1 28.20 20.93 -1.44
C MET A 1 28.03 19.42 -1.44
N GLY A 2 28.13 18.75 -2.61
CA GLY A 2 28.04 17.29 -2.72
C GLY A 2 29.28 16.58 -2.12
N LYS A 3 29.20 15.25 -1.97
CA LYS A 3 30.36 14.40 -1.64
C LYS A 3 31.13 14.04 -2.92
N PRO A 4 32.43 13.76 -2.87
CA PRO A 4 33.15 13.21 -4.01
C PRO A 4 32.53 11.89 -4.43
N TYR A 5 32.29 11.70 -5.72
CA TYR A 5 31.63 10.50 -6.23
C TYR A 5 32.42 9.22 -5.93
N ALA A 6 33.74 9.27 -6.08
CA ALA A 6 34.61 8.13 -5.75
C ALA A 6 34.48 7.71 -4.27
N THR A 7 34.33 8.67 -3.34
CA THR A 7 34.12 8.34 -1.92
C THR A 7 32.79 7.62 -1.68
N GLU A 8 31.77 7.94 -2.46
CA GLU A 8 30.47 7.26 -2.35
C GLU A 8 30.53 5.84 -2.90
N LEU A 9 31.25 5.60 -4.02
CA LEU A 9 31.45 4.27 -4.55
C LEU A 9 32.20 3.36 -3.57
N GLN A 10 33.20 3.88 -2.85
CA GLN A 10 33.94 3.14 -1.81
C GLN A 10 33.03 2.66 -0.66
N GLN A 11 31.87 3.27 -0.45
CA GLN A 11 30.91 2.86 0.59
C GLN A 11 29.92 1.80 0.13
N LEU A 12 29.85 1.47 -1.16
CA LEU A 12 28.85 0.53 -1.70
C LEU A 12 28.94 -0.84 -1.05
N ALA A 13 30.14 -1.38 -0.83
CA ALA A 13 30.32 -2.67 -0.17
C ALA A 13 29.76 -2.68 1.26
N ASN A 14 30.06 -1.64 2.04
CA ASN A 14 29.52 -1.49 3.40
C ASN A 14 28.00 -1.34 3.39
N THR A 15 27.46 -0.55 2.45
CA THR A 15 26.02 -0.37 2.28
C THR A 15 25.33 -1.69 1.92
N TYR A 16 25.93 -2.48 1.04
CA TYR A 16 25.42 -3.80 0.66
C TYR A 16 25.36 -4.74 1.86
N THR A 17 26.44 -4.88 2.61
CA THR A 17 26.53 -5.74 3.80
C THR A 17 25.48 -5.34 4.86
N VAL A 18 25.30 -4.03 5.12
CA VAL A 18 24.28 -3.54 6.03
C VAL A 18 22.88 -3.85 5.52
N ALA A 19 22.59 -3.61 4.23
CA ALA A 19 21.30 -3.92 3.64
C ALA A 19 21.00 -5.43 3.64
N MET A 20 22.03 -6.30 3.50
CA MET A 20 21.88 -7.75 3.62
C MET A 20 21.57 -8.21 5.05
N SER A 21 22.12 -7.57 6.06
CA SER A 21 21.91 -7.94 7.49
C SER A 21 20.69 -7.30 8.15
N MET A 22 20.08 -6.29 7.50
CA MET A 22 18.95 -5.54 8.07
C MET A 22 17.72 -6.41 8.29
N ASP A 23 17.02 -6.21 9.41
CA ASP A 23 15.70 -6.81 9.63
C ASP A 23 14.67 -6.20 8.65
N ILE A 24 14.02 -7.05 7.87
CA ILE A 24 13.06 -6.67 6.83
C ILE A 24 11.63 -7.15 7.10
N GLU A 25 11.31 -7.61 8.32
CA GLU A 25 9.97 -8.16 8.61
C GLU A 25 8.84 -7.18 8.27
N ARG A 26 9.00 -5.90 8.63
CA ARG A 26 8.01 -4.86 8.29
C ARG A 26 7.91 -4.63 6.78
N LEU A 27 9.03 -4.66 6.08
CA LEU A 27 9.05 -4.51 4.62
C LEU A 27 8.38 -5.72 3.94
N VAL A 28 8.66 -6.93 4.43
CA VAL A 28 8.00 -8.16 3.97
C VAL A 28 6.49 -8.08 4.16
N ALA A 29 6.03 -7.65 5.35
CA ALA A 29 4.60 -7.48 5.62
C ALA A 29 3.93 -6.49 4.66
N ALA A 30 4.59 -5.37 4.35
CA ALA A 30 4.09 -4.37 3.40
C ALA A 30 4.05 -4.91 1.95
N VAL A 31 5.06 -5.69 1.54
CA VAL A 31 5.05 -6.37 0.24
C VAL A 31 3.91 -7.39 0.18
N VAL A 32 3.73 -8.23 1.20
CA VAL A 32 2.60 -9.19 1.29
C VAL A 32 1.26 -8.49 1.08
N ALA A 33 1.02 -7.38 1.79
CA ALA A 33 -0.23 -6.62 1.66
C ALA A 33 -0.45 -6.07 0.24
N SER A 34 0.62 -5.86 -0.52
CA SER A 34 0.55 -5.33 -1.89
C SER A 34 0.34 -6.41 -2.96
N THR A 35 0.63 -7.69 -2.69
CA THR A 35 0.77 -8.74 -3.73
C THR A 35 -0.50 -9.01 -4.54
N SER A 36 -1.67 -8.80 -3.98
CA SER A 36 -2.96 -9.02 -4.67
C SER A 36 -3.42 -7.84 -5.51
N LEU A 37 -2.76 -6.68 -5.42
CA LEU A 37 -3.20 -5.41 -5.97
C LEU A 37 -2.31 -4.95 -7.14
N PRO A 38 -2.85 -4.18 -8.08
CA PRO A 38 -2.05 -3.32 -8.94
C PRO A 38 -1.23 -2.34 -8.09
N LEU A 39 -0.04 -1.95 -8.57
CA LEU A 39 0.92 -1.17 -7.80
C LEU A 39 1.32 0.12 -8.52
N LEU A 40 1.23 1.26 -7.83
CA LEU A 40 1.89 2.49 -8.22
C LEU A 40 3.09 2.76 -7.31
N VAL A 41 4.26 2.89 -7.90
CA VAL A 41 5.50 3.18 -7.16
C VAL A 41 6.00 4.56 -7.53
N VAL A 42 6.01 5.45 -6.54
CA VAL A 42 6.27 6.88 -6.73
C VAL A 42 7.70 7.21 -6.33
N GLY A 43 8.43 7.88 -7.20
CA GLY A 43 9.78 8.35 -6.93
C GLY A 43 10.16 9.56 -7.76
N SER A 44 11.31 10.15 -7.46
CA SER A 44 11.97 11.19 -8.26
C SER A 44 13.48 11.04 -8.18
N GLY A 45 14.21 11.39 -9.24
CA GLY A 45 15.65 11.14 -9.35
C GLY A 45 15.98 9.66 -9.12
N GLY A 46 17.01 9.34 -8.36
CA GLY A 46 17.38 7.95 -8.08
C GLY A 46 16.28 7.10 -7.41
N ALA A 47 15.36 7.72 -6.65
CA ALA A 47 14.22 6.98 -6.11
C ALA A 47 13.24 6.52 -7.20
N LEU A 48 13.17 7.19 -8.35
CA LEU A 48 12.39 6.72 -9.50
C LEU A 48 13.01 5.47 -10.13
N THR A 49 14.35 5.37 -10.14
CA THR A 49 15.05 4.14 -10.54
C THR A 49 14.66 2.95 -9.65
N ALA A 50 14.65 3.15 -8.33
CA ALA A 50 14.18 2.12 -7.40
C ALA A 50 12.69 1.79 -7.61
N ALA A 51 11.87 2.77 -8.00
CA ALA A 51 10.47 2.56 -8.34
C ALA A 51 10.32 1.67 -9.59
N HIS A 52 11.13 1.86 -10.63
CA HIS A 52 11.19 0.96 -11.79
C HIS A 52 11.57 -0.47 -11.38
N PHE A 53 12.58 -0.63 -10.53
CA PHE A 53 12.99 -1.94 -10.06
C PHE A 53 11.89 -2.63 -9.25
N MET A 54 11.27 -1.94 -8.30
CA MET A 54 10.15 -2.50 -7.53
C MET A 54 8.96 -2.87 -8.41
N SER A 55 8.64 -2.04 -9.42
CA SER A 55 7.57 -2.34 -10.38
C SER A 55 7.87 -3.62 -11.17
N SER A 56 9.12 -3.82 -11.59
CA SER A 56 9.57 -5.05 -12.27
C SER A 56 9.42 -6.28 -11.37
N LEU A 57 9.89 -6.20 -10.12
CA LEU A 57 9.73 -7.27 -9.14
C LEU A 57 8.24 -7.62 -8.91
N HIS A 58 7.39 -6.60 -8.77
CA HIS A 58 5.96 -6.82 -8.55
C HIS A 58 5.28 -7.50 -9.74
N GLN A 59 5.56 -7.05 -10.95
CA GLN A 59 5.03 -7.69 -12.16
C GLN A 59 5.50 -9.15 -12.30
N ARG A 60 6.78 -9.40 -11.98
CA ARG A 60 7.35 -10.74 -12.07
C ARG A 60 6.78 -11.69 -11.02
N PHE A 61 6.83 -11.30 -9.76
CA PHE A 61 6.49 -12.18 -8.64
C PHE A 61 4.99 -12.21 -8.33
N ALA A 62 4.36 -11.04 -8.23
CA ALA A 62 2.95 -10.94 -7.89
C ALA A 62 2.01 -11.13 -9.10
N GLN A 63 2.55 -11.09 -10.34
CA GLN A 63 1.76 -11.18 -11.57
C GLN A 63 0.64 -10.13 -11.63
N ARG A 64 0.92 -8.92 -11.13
CA ARG A 64 0.02 -7.77 -11.13
C ARG A 64 0.67 -6.62 -11.86
N VAL A 65 -0.15 -5.80 -12.52
CA VAL A 65 0.32 -4.58 -13.17
C VAL A 65 0.96 -3.67 -12.13
N ALA A 66 2.17 -3.21 -12.43
CA ALA A 66 2.86 -2.22 -11.62
C ALA A 66 3.46 -1.13 -12.51
N LYS A 67 3.43 0.11 -12.03
CA LYS A 67 3.96 1.27 -12.77
C LYS A 67 4.79 2.15 -11.83
N ALA A 68 6.03 2.44 -12.26
CA ALA A 68 6.81 3.53 -11.69
C ALA A 68 6.27 4.85 -12.23
N VAL A 69 6.01 5.81 -11.33
CA VAL A 69 5.46 7.12 -11.67
C VAL A 69 6.26 8.22 -10.98
N THR A 70 6.35 9.37 -11.61
CA THR A 70 6.90 10.57 -10.97
C THR A 70 5.92 11.16 -9.96
N THR A 71 6.41 12.01 -9.07
CA THR A 71 5.56 12.75 -8.12
C THR A 71 4.52 13.60 -8.84
N LEU A 72 4.92 14.27 -9.95
CA LEU A 72 4.00 15.07 -10.76
C LEU A 72 2.93 14.19 -11.41
N GLU A 73 3.32 13.06 -11.99
CA GLU A 73 2.37 12.14 -12.62
C GLU A 73 1.32 11.62 -11.64
N LEU A 74 1.72 11.23 -10.41
CA LEU A 74 0.76 10.83 -9.40
C LEU A 74 -0.21 11.96 -9.05
N ILE A 75 0.29 13.19 -8.86
CA ILE A 75 -0.53 14.33 -8.47
C ILE A 75 -1.57 14.66 -9.54
N GLU A 76 -1.16 14.68 -10.81
CA GLU A 76 -2.02 15.10 -11.93
C GLU A 76 -2.95 13.99 -12.43
N THR A 77 -2.48 12.75 -12.47
CA THR A 77 -3.18 11.65 -13.18
C THR A 77 -3.47 10.42 -12.32
N GLY A 78 -3.05 10.40 -11.06
CA GLY A 78 -3.22 9.24 -10.20
C GLY A 78 -4.71 8.87 -10.01
N PRO A 79 -5.05 7.58 -10.04
CA PRO A 79 -6.43 7.12 -9.88
C PRO A 79 -6.97 7.39 -8.48
N VAL A 80 -8.29 7.55 -8.38
CA VAL A 80 -9.04 7.53 -7.13
C VAL A 80 -9.62 6.14 -6.98
N THR A 81 -8.92 5.25 -6.31
CA THR A 81 -9.43 3.90 -6.13
C THR A 81 -8.75 3.17 -4.99
N ARG A 82 -9.56 2.42 -4.28
CA ARG A 82 -9.12 1.48 -3.24
C ARG A 82 -8.58 0.17 -3.81
N GLU A 83 -8.55 0.02 -5.12
CA GLU A 83 -8.05 -1.19 -5.79
C GLU A 83 -6.54 -1.20 -6.02
N PHE A 84 -5.83 -0.15 -5.59
CA PHE A 84 -4.38 -0.01 -5.76
C PHE A 84 -3.64 -0.01 -4.43
N ALA A 85 -2.40 -0.53 -4.47
CA ALA A 85 -1.38 -0.18 -3.49
C ALA A 85 -0.51 0.96 -4.06
N VAL A 86 -0.14 1.91 -3.20
CA VAL A 86 0.77 3.01 -3.54
C VAL A 86 1.99 2.94 -2.64
N TRP A 87 3.18 3.02 -3.24
CA TRP A 87 4.45 3.12 -2.53
C TRP A 87 5.14 4.42 -2.88
N CYS A 88 5.56 5.17 -1.86
CA CYS A 88 6.38 6.37 -2.02
C CYS A 88 7.83 6.05 -1.62
N LEU A 89 8.78 6.16 -2.53
CA LEU A 89 10.19 5.92 -2.31
C LEU A 89 10.94 7.24 -2.20
N SER A 90 11.82 7.38 -1.19
CA SER A 90 12.61 8.60 -1.00
C SER A 90 13.91 8.34 -0.24
N ALA A 91 15.03 8.84 -0.74
CA ALA A 91 16.31 8.74 -0.03
C ALA A 91 16.35 9.56 1.28
N GLY A 92 15.74 10.75 1.30
CA GLY A 92 15.84 11.64 2.45
C GLY A 92 14.53 12.15 3.04
N GLY A 93 13.39 11.88 2.40
CA GLY A 93 12.05 12.28 2.87
C GLY A 93 11.80 13.78 3.03
N GLY A 94 12.76 14.62 2.63
CA GLY A 94 12.71 16.09 2.84
C GLY A 94 12.18 16.88 1.66
N ASN A 95 12.16 16.31 0.44
CA ASN A 95 11.71 17.01 -0.76
C ASN A 95 10.20 17.27 -0.69
N SER A 96 9.77 18.48 -1.10
CA SER A 96 8.35 18.89 -1.07
C SER A 96 7.49 18.08 -2.01
N ASP A 97 8.03 17.64 -3.15
CA ASP A 97 7.26 16.95 -4.17
C ASP A 97 6.81 15.56 -3.70
N ILE A 98 7.70 14.78 -3.06
CA ILE A 98 7.33 13.48 -2.49
C ILE A 98 6.35 13.63 -1.31
N GLN A 99 6.48 14.70 -0.51
CA GLN A 99 5.51 14.97 0.56
C GLN A 99 4.14 15.35 -0.01
N ASN A 100 4.08 16.12 -1.10
CA ASN A 100 2.83 16.47 -1.78
C ASN A 100 2.22 15.25 -2.50
N ALA A 101 3.06 14.40 -3.13
CA ALA A 101 2.61 13.14 -3.71
C ALA A 101 2.00 12.22 -2.64
N PHE A 102 2.65 12.09 -1.48
CA PHE A 102 2.10 11.34 -0.34
C PHE A 102 0.75 11.91 0.13
N LYS A 103 0.63 13.24 0.30
CA LYS A 103 -0.65 13.88 0.68
C LYS A 103 -1.73 13.66 -0.38
N THR A 104 -1.36 13.69 -1.67
CA THR A 104 -2.31 13.37 -2.76
C THR A 104 -2.77 11.92 -2.67
N ALA A 105 -1.85 10.99 -2.42
CA ALA A 105 -2.21 9.58 -2.21
C ALA A 105 -3.15 9.41 -1.00
N VAL A 106 -2.89 10.12 0.12
CA VAL A 106 -3.79 10.13 1.28
C VAL A 106 -5.21 10.58 0.91
N LEU A 107 -5.34 11.65 0.11
CA LEU A 107 -6.65 12.14 -0.34
C LEU A 107 -7.38 11.16 -1.26
N ARG A 108 -6.64 10.37 -2.01
CA ARG A 108 -7.18 9.38 -2.95
C ARG A 108 -7.43 8.01 -2.32
N GLU A 109 -7.00 7.84 -1.09
CA GLU A 109 -7.28 6.70 -0.22
C GLU A 109 -7.08 5.33 -0.88
N PRO A 110 -5.86 5.02 -1.40
CA PRO A 110 -5.58 3.69 -1.93
C PRO A 110 -5.82 2.63 -0.86
N GLN A 111 -5.97 1.38 -1.25
CA GLN A 111 -6.14 0.29 -0.28
C GLN A 111 -4.97 0.24 0.70
N HIS A 112 -3.75 0.37 0.19
CA HIS A 112 -2.53 0.47 1.01
C HIS A 112 -1.66 1.62 0.53
N LEU A 113 -1.08 2.35 1.48
CA LEU A 113 -0.12 3.41 1.25
C LEU A 113 1.11 3.19 2.09
N PHE A 114 2.22 2.86 1.44
CA PHE A 114 3.49 2.55 2.06
C PHE A 114 4.57 3.55 1.69
N VAL A 115 5.56 3.67 2.55
CA VAL A 115 6.75 4.49 2.31
C VAL A 115 8.01 3.66 2.54
N LEU A 116 8.98 3.77 1.64
CA LEU A 116 10.35 3.29 1.81
C LEU A 116 11.29 4.49 1.83
N CYS A 117 11.99 4.72 2.95
CA CYS A 117 12.82 5.91 3.13
C CYS A 117 14.19 5.57 3.71
N ALA A 118 15.28 6.02 3.05
CA ALA A 118 16.65 5.81 3.55
C ALA A 118 17.07 6.91 4.55
N LYS A 119 16.12 7.38 5.36
CA LYS A 119 16.32 8.33 6.45
C LYS A 119 15.25 8.17 7.51
N THR A 120 15.64 7.79 8.71
CA THR A 120 14.77 7.78 9.89
C THR A 120 14.41 9.22 10.32
N GLU A 121 13.29 9.36 11.03
CA GLU A 121 12.80 10.64 11.56
C GLU A 121 12.74 11.78 10.52
N SER A 122 12.58 11.43 9.25
CA SER A 122 12.49 12.39 8.16
C SER A 122 11.18 13.21 8.22
N PRO A 123 11.07 14.34 7.49
CA PRO A 123 9.80 15.03 7.34
C PRO A 123 8.69 14.13 6.79
N LEU A 124 9.02 13.18 5.91
CA LEU A 124 8.07 12.21 5.37
C LEU A 124 7.66 11.19 6.44
N SER A 125 8.60 10.69 7.27
CA SER A 125 8.28 9.78 8.40
C SER A 125 7.30 10.42 9.38
N ARG A 126 7.53 11.70 9.73
CA ARG A 126 6.62 12.48 10.60
C ARG A 126 5.25 12.72 9.96
N LEU A 127 5.18 12.81 8.64
CA LEU A 127 3.93 12.95 7.91
C LEU A 127 3.15 11.63 7.90
N VAL A 128 3.81 10.51 7.63
CA VAL A 128 3.23 9.15 7.67
C VAL A 128 2.64 8.84 9.05
N ALA A 129 3.35 9.18 10.11
CA ALA A 129 2.91 8.92 11.50
C ALA A 129 1.55 9.58 11.88
N ARG A 130 1.02 10.49 11.05
CA ARG A 130 -0.29 11.11 11.26
C ARG A 130 -1.46 10.22 10.82
N TYR A 131 -1.20 9.19 10.01
CA TYR A 131 -2.22 8.37 9.37
C TYR A 131 -2.05 6.90 9.73
N HIS A 132 -2.97 6.32 10.48
CA HIS A 132 -2.84 4.97 11.01
C HIS A 132 -2.88 3.87 9.93
N TYR A 133 -3.51 4.11 8.77
CA TYR A 133 -3.59 3.12 7.69
C TYR A 133 -2.35 3.08 6.79
N THR A 134 -1.42 4.02 7.00
CA THR A 134 -0.15 4.08 6.27
C THR A 134 0.96 3.44 7.08
N ASP A 135 1.97 2.92 6.41
CA ASP A 135 3.16 2.40 7.08
C ASP A 135 4.44 2.83 6.36
N ILE A 136 5.54 2.83 7.11
CA ILE A 136 6.85 3.23 6.62
C ILE A 136 7.91 2.23 7.05
N PHE A 137 8.74 1.83 6.09
CA PHE A 137 10.02 1.21 6.37
C PHE A 137 11.11 2.26 6.16
N ASP A 138 11.65 2.78 7.25
CA ASP A 138 12.72 3.77 7.21
C ASP A 138 13.98 3.25 7.92
N PHE A 139 15.13 3.66 7.40
CA PHE A 139 16.44 3.25 7.88
C PHE A 139 17.49 4.33 7.59
N ASP A 140 18.58 4.34 8.34
CA ASP A 140 19.71 5.23 8.06
C ASP A 140 20.80 4.47 7.31
N LEU A 141 21.36 5.11 6.28
CA LEU A 141 22.49 4.56 5.54
C LEU A 141 23.79 4.65 6.36
N PRO A 142 24.67 3.63 6.30
CA PRO A 142 25.98 3.69 6.96
C PRO A 142 26.85 4.81 6.39
N SER A 143 26.70 5.12 5.10
CA SER A 143 27.37 6.21 4.38
C SER A 143 26.77 7.59 4.66
N GLN A 144 25.70 7.70 5.45
CA GLN A 144 24.84 8.88 5.57
C GLN A 144 24.16 9.22 4.23
N LYS A 145 23.54 10.40 4.13
CA LYS A 145 22.89 10.88 2.90
C LYS A 145 23.87 10.89 1.73
N ASP A 146 23.42 10.39 0.56
CA ASP A 146 24.14 10.50 -0.70
C ASP A 146 24.46 11.98 -1.05
N GLY A 147 25.44 12.17 -1.89
CA GLY A 147 25.85 13.48 -2.39
C GLY A 147 24.87 14.10 -3.37
N PHE A 148 25.36 14.46 -4.55
CA PHE A 148 24.50 15.03 -5.60
C PHE A 148 23.71 13.95 -6.32
N LEU A 149 24.34 12.83 -6.66
CA LEU A 149 23.70 11.67 -7.28
C LEU A 149 23.33 10.61 -6.24
N ALA A 150 22.25 9.89 -6.48
CA ALA A 150 21.88 8.73 -5.66
C ALA A 150 22.80 7.55 -5.96
N THR A 151 23.42 6.99 -4.93
CA THR A 151 24.35 5.86 -5.02
C THR A 151 24.03 4.80 -3.97
N ASN A 152 24.41 5.02 -2.74
CA ASN A 152 24.22 4.09 -1.62
C ASN A 152 22.74 3.88 -1.27
N SER A 153 21.92 4.93 -1.28
CA SER A 153 20.48 4.79 -1.06
C SER A 153 19.82 3.91 -2.12
N LEU A 154 20.26 4.06 -3.37
CA LEU A 154 19.72 3.30 -4.48
C LEU A 154 20.09 1.81 -4.37
N LEU A 155 21.37 1.50 -4.09
CA LEU A 155 21.82 0.11 -3.85
C LEU A 155 21.06 -0.52 -2.68
N ALA A 156 20.92 0.20 -1.56
CA ALA A 156 20.17 -0.29 -0.41
C ALA A 156 18.72 -0.62 -0.77
N PHE A 157 18.03 0.24 -1.52
CA PHE A 157 16.67 -0.03 -1.98
C PHE A 157 16.58 -1.29 -2.84
N PHE A 158 17.51 -1.47 -3.78
CA PHE A 158 17.53 -2.67 -4.62
C PHE A 158 17.71 -3.94 -3.78
N VAL A 159 18.67 -3.97 -2.88
CA VAL A 159 18.94 -5.13 -2.02
C VAL A 159 17.75 -5.45 -1.11
N LEU A 160 17.21 -4.43 -0.43
CA LEU A 160 16.08 -4.62 0.50
C LEU A 160 14.82 -5.09 -0.22
N LEU A 161 14.49 -4.50 -1.37
CA LEU A 161 13.35 -4.91 -2.19
C LEU A 161 13.52 -6.32 -2.76
N ALA A 162 14.70 -6.65 -3.27
CA ALA A 162 15.02 -8.01 -3.75
C ALA A 162 14.79 -9.04 -2.64
N ARG A 163 15.42 -8.84 -1.46
CA ARG A 163 15.26 -9.72 -0.30
C ARG A 163 13.80 -9.87 0.13
N ALA A 164 13.05 -8.75 0.17
CA ALA A 164 11.66 -8.78 0.58
C ALA A 164 10.78 -9.59 -0.39
N TYR A 165 10.88 -9.35 -1.70
CA TYR A 165 10.11 -10.09 -2.70
C TYR A 165 10.47 -11.58 -2.72
N HIS A 166 11.75 -11.92 -2.73
CA HIS A 166 12.17 -13.32 -2.71
C HIS A 166 11.70 -14.06 -1.45
N ARG A 167 11.74 -13.39 -0.28
CA ARG A 167 11.26 -13.96 0.97
C ARG A 167 9.74 -14.18 0.96
N VAL A 168 8.97 -13.22 0.43
CA VAL A 168 7.51 -13.34 0.30
C VAL A 168 7.14 -14.52 -0.58
N PHE A 169 7.78 -14.68 -1.73
CA PHE A 169 7.46 -15.73 -2.69
C PHE A 169 8.24 -17.03 -2.48
N LYS A 170 9.03 -17.11 -1.40
CA LYS A 170 9.81 -18.29 -1.02
C LYS A 170 10.74 -18.80 -2.14
N THR A 171 11.35 -17.87 -2.86
CA THR A 171 12.35 -18.14 -3.88
C THR A 171 13.74 -17.81 -3.34
N ASP A 172 14.77 -18.44 -3.88
CA ASP A 172 16.15 -18.08 -3.56
C ASP A 172 16.47 -16.71 -4.16
N CYS A 173 17.01 -15.81 -3.33
CA CYS A 173 17.43 -14.48 -3.76
C CYS A 173 18.75 -14.51 -4.53
N GLU A 174 19.54 -15.58 -4.39
CA GLU A 174 20.84 -15.77 -5.02
C GLU A 174 21.83 -14.59 -4.83
N LEU A 175 21.60 -13.77 -3.81
CA LEU A 175 22.50 -12.68 -3.45
C LEU A 175 23.58 -13.19 -2.50
N PRO A 176 24.87 -13.12 -2.87
CA PRO A 176 25.97 -13.49 -1.98
C PRO A 176 26.09 -12.48 -0.82
N ASP A 177 26.82 -12.86 0.22
CA ASP A 177 27.02 -12.01 1.40
C ASP A 177 27.91 -10.79 1.12
N ASP A 178 28.72 -10.84 0.05
CA ASP A 178 29.66 -9.78 -0.30
C ASP A 178 29.37 -9.20 -1.70
N LEU A 179 29.42 -7.87 -1.79
CA LEU A 179 29.30 -7.14 -3.06
C LEU A 179 30.42 -7.50 -4.05
N ALA A 180 31.62 -7.79 -3.57
CA ALA A 180 32.75 -8.17 -4.42
C ALA A 180 32.49 -9.52 -5.14
N GLU A 181 31.86 -10.46 -4.46
CA GLU A 181 31.41 -11.70 -5.07
C GLU A 181 30.28 -11.46 -6.08
N LEU A 182 29.31 -10.63 -5.70
CA LEU A 182 28.17 -10.33 -6.56
C LEU A 182 28.57 -9.62 -7.85
N VAL A 183 29.38 -8.56 -7.78
CA VAL A 183 29.63 -7.65 -8.91
C VAL A 183 31.04 -7.85 -9.49
N TYR A 184 32.04 -8.01 -8.64
CA TYR A 184 33.42 -7.98 -9.03
C TYR A 184 34.02 -9.37 -9.32
N HIS A 185 33.23 -10.44 -9.16
CA HIS A 185 33.63 -11.82 -9.41
C HIS A 185 34.92 -12.23 -8.66
N GLY A 186 35.00 -11.85 -7.40
CA GLY A 186 36.14 -12.13 -6.52
C GLY A 186 37.35 -11.20 -6.72
N ARG A 187 37.25 -10.19 -7.58
CA ARG A 187 38.28 -9.14 -7.73
C ARG A 187 38.07 -8.03 -6.70
N THR A 188 39.07 -7.19 -6.53
CA THR A 188 38.91 -5.93 -5.82
C THR A 188 38.12 -4.92 -6.66
N ALA A 189 37.52 -3.93 -6.02
CA ALA A 189 36.83 -2.85 -6.74
C ALA A 189 37.77 -2.10 -7.70
N ASP A 190 39.01 -1.87 -7.30
CA ASP A 190 40.01 -1.19 -8.14
C ASP A 190 40.41 -2.00 -9.39
N GLU A 191 40.55 -3.32 -9.24
CA GLU A 191 40.83 -4.23 -10.36
C GLU A 191 39.65 -4.26 -11.34
N PHE A 192 38.43 -4.37 -10.81
CA PHE A 192 37.20 -4.34 -11.61
C PHE A 192 37.08 -3.01 -12.37
N HIS A 193 37.25 -1.89 -11.67
CA HIS A 193 37.20 -0.55 -12.26
C HIS A 193 38.27 -0.35 -13.35
N SER A 194 39.47 -0.91 -13.17
CA SER A 194 40.53 -0.84 -14.17
C SER A 194 40.20 -1.65 -15.43
N LEU A 195 39.61 -2.84 -15.28
CA LEU A 195 39.12 -3.65 -16.40
C LEU A 195 37.97 -2.96 -17.14
N LEU A 196 36.99 -2.44 -16.40
CA LEU A 196 35.86 -1.73 -16.99
C LEU A 196 36.32 -0.47 -17.74
N ARG A 197 37.34 0.25 -17.21
CA ARG A 197 37.94 1.39 -17.90
C ARG A 197 38.53 0.99 -19.26
N GLN A 198 39.23 -0.12 -19.33
CA GLN A 198 39.78 -0.64 -20.57
C GLN A 198 38.68 -1.03 -21.55
N GLU A 199 37.68 -1.75 -21.09
CA GLU A 199 36.56 -2.24 -21.90
C GLU A 199 35.69 -1.07 -22.43
N CYS A 200 35.41 -0.07 -21.61
CA CYS A 200 34.61 1.10 -21.97
C CYS A 200 35.42 2.18 -22.73
N SER A 201 36.71 2.00 -22.99
CA SER A 201 37.56 3.04 -23.56
C SER A 201 37.04 3.63 -24.87
N SER A 202 36.51 2.77 -25.76
CA SER A 202 35.96 3.18 -27.07
C SER A 202 34.67 4.00 -26.98
N LEU A 203 33.92 3.92 -25.88
CA LEU A 203 32.71 4.72 -25.68
C LEU A 203 33.02 6.21 -25.64
N TRP A 204 34.17 6.58 -25.08
CA TRP A 204 34.57 7.96 -24.83
C TRP A 204 35.15 8.67 -26.06
N GLU A 205 35.22 7.99 -27.18
CA GLU A 205 35.59 8.57 -28.48
C GLU A 205 34.40 9.34 -29.10
N ARG A 206 33.24 9.21 -28.52
CA ARG A 206 31.97 9.80 -28.98
C ARG A 206 31.34 10.70 -27.93
N ASP A 207 30.49 11.64 -28.36
CA ASP A 207 29.85 12.62 -27.49
C ASP A 207 28.53 12.10 -26.88
N SER A 208 27.90 11.11 -27.52
CA SER A 208 26.63 10.52 -27.09
C SER A 208 26.69 8.99 -27.04
N LEU A 209 25.83 8.41 -26.22
CA LEU A 209 25.67 6.96 -26.11
C LEU A 209 24.27 6.53 -26.53
N ALA A 210 24.17 5.49 -27.33
CA ALA A 210 22.95 4.71 -27.49
C ALA A 210 23.05 3.50 -26.53
N VAL A 211 22.26 3.53 -25.46
CA VAL A 211 22.22 2.45 -24.47
C VAL A 211 21.11 1.49 -24.83
N LEU A 212 21.49 0.29 -25.24
CA LEU A 212 20.59 -0.83 -25.51
C LEU A 212 20.54 -1.72 -24.27
N TYR A 213 19.34 -2.11 -23.85
CA TYR A 213 19.21 -2.87 -22.61
C TYR A 213 18.24 -4.04 -22.73
N GLY A 214 18.53 -5.09 -21.95
CA GLY A 214 17.58 -6.12 -21.60
C GLY A 214 16.66 -5.69 -20.48
N ILE A 215 15.48 -6.29 -20.41
CA ILE A 215 14.44 -5.88 -19.43
C ILE A 215 14.94 -5.90 -17.97
N PRO A 216 15.70 -6.91 -17.50
CA PRO A 216 16.26 -6.87 -16.14
C PRO A 216 17.21 -5.70 -15.88
N ALA A 217 17.94 -5.24 -16.91
CA ALA A 217 18.87 -4.12 -16.81
C ALA A 217 18.19 -2.74 -17.03
N GLN A 218 16.89 -2.68 -17.34
CA GLN A 218 16.17 -1.44 -17.58
C GLN A 218 16.32 -0.41 -16.44
N PRO A 219 16.17 -0.75 -15.16
CA PRO A 219 16.33 0.23 -14.08
C PRO A 219 17.74 0.84 -14.07
N ALA A 220 18.79 0.05 -14.32
CA ALA A 220 20.16 0.53 -14.40
C ALA A 220 20.41 1.43 -15.62
N ALA A 221 19.78 1.12 -16.76
CA ALA A 221 19.86 1.94 -17.96
C ALA A 221 19.20 3.31 -17.76
N VAL A 222 18.02 3.35 -17.12
CA VAL A 222 17.32 4.60 -16.75
C VAL A 222 18.13 5.42 -15.77
N ASP A 223 18.76 4.78 -14.78
CA ASP A 223 19.64 5.43 -13.81
C ASP A 223 20.88 6.06 -14.48
N LEU A 224 21.51 5.31 -15.40
CA LEU A 224 22.66 5.78 -16.14
C LEU A 224 22.33 7.03 -16.96
N GLU A 225 21.20 7.05 -17.67
CA GLU A 225 20.74 8.20 -18.43
C GLU A 225 20.52 9.42 -17.51
N SER A 226 19.80 9.25 -16.42
CA SER A 226 19.54 10.30 -15.45
C SER A 226 20.84 10.90 -14.92
N LYS A 227 21.79 10.08 -14.49
CA LYS A 227 23.07 10.52 -13.93
C LYS A 227 23.97 11.23 -14.97
N PHE A 228 23.96 10.76 -16.21
CA PHE A 228 24.70 11.44 -17.29
C PHE A 228 24.18 12.84 -17.54
N VAL A 229 22.85 13.02 -17.53
CA VAL A 229 22.21 14.32 -17.72
C VAL A 229 22.41 15.20 -16.48
N GLU A 230 22.17 14.67 -15.28
CA GLU A 230 22.31 15.41 -14.02
C GLU A 230 23.72 15.94 -13.80
N ALA A 231 24.75 15.16 -14.13
CA ALA A 231 26.15 15.52 -13.96
C ALA A 231 26.78 16.14 -15.25
N ALA A 232 25.98 16.36 -16.29
CA ALA A 232 26.43 16.93 -17.58
C ALA A 232 27.56 16.12 -18.23
N LEU A 233 27.50 14.78 -18.14
CA LEU A 233 28.53 13.89 -18.66
C LEU A 233 28.36 13.58 -20.16
N GLY A 234 27.18 13.77 -20.72
CA GLY A 234 26.85 13.51 -22.11
C GLY A 234 25.37 13.22 -22.29
N SER A 235 24.96 12.99 -23.53
CA SER A 235 23.59 12.58 -23.87
C SER A 235 23.50 11.06 -24.04
N ILE A 236 22.40 10.50 -23.55
CA ILE A 236 22.08 9.08 -23.69
C ILE A 236 20.75 8.91 -24.39
N HIS A 237 20.66 7.95 -25.31
CA HIS A 237 19.43 7.50 -25.95
C HIS A 237 19.14 6.09 -25.51
N LEU A 238 18.03 5.87 -24.76
CA LEU A 238 17.65 4.57 -24.25
C LEU A 238 16.72 3.81 -25.21
N ALA A 239 16.96 2.53 -25.39
CA ALA A 239 16.02 1.62 -26.04
C ALA A 239 16.26 0.16 -25.58
N ASP A 240 15.18 -0.61 -25.38
CA ASP A 240 15.31 -2.06 -25.45
C ASP A 240 15.64 -2.51 -26.87
N TYR A 241 16.16 -3.75 -27.01
CA TYR A 241 16.62 -4.26 -28.32
C TYR A 241 15.53 -4.27 -29.39
N ARG A 242 14.27 -4.46 -29.04
CA ARG A 242 13.18 -4.47 -30.04
C ARG A 242 12.70 -3.07 -30.36
N ASN A 243 12.59 -2.20 -29.37
CA ASN A 243 12.24 -0.79 -29.60
C ASN A 243 13.32 -0.07 -30.41
N PHE A 244 14.60 -0.46 -30.24
CA PHE A 244 15.68 0.00 -31.10
C PHE A 244 15.45 -0.36 -32.57
N ALA A 245 14.97 -1.55 -32.84
CA ALA A 245 14.65 -2.01 -34.20
C ALA A 245 13.47 -1.26 -34.84
N HIS A 246 12.57 -0.65 -34.04
CA HIS A 246 11.42 0.11 -34.52
C HIS A 246 11.74 1.59 -34.83
N GLY A 247 12.85 1.82 -35.55
CA GLY A 247 13.22 3.11 -36.10
C GLY A 247 14.32 3.87 -35.34
N ARG A 248 14.59 3.55 -34.05
CA ARG A 248 15.63 4.26 -33.26
C ARG A 248 17.04 4.02 -33.80
N HIS A 249 17.29 2.87 -34.46
CA HIS A 249 18.55 2.58 -35.16
C HIS A 249 18.89 3.61 -36.25
N HIS A 250 17.90 4.34 -36.78
CA HIS A 250 18.12 5.38 -37.78
C HIS A 250 19.01 6.52 -37.26
N TRP A 251 19.01 6.74 -35.93
CA TRP A 251 19.93 7.67 -35.30
C TRP A 251 21.40 7.32 -35.61
N LEU A 252 21.77 6.04 -35.49
CA LEU A 252 23.14 5.60 -35.77
C LEU A 252 23.51 5.81 -37.26
N ALA A 253 22.58 5.60 -38.18
CA ALA A 253 22.80 5.84 -39.60
C ALA A 253 23.14 7.30 -39.93
N LYS A 254 22.68 8.27 -39.13
CA LYS A 254 22.90 9.70 -39.35
C LYS A 254 23.91 10.33 -38.37
N ARG A 255 24.07 9.74 -37.19
CA ARG A 255 24.86 10.27 -36.09
C ARG A 255 25.88 9.26 -35.53
N GLY A 256 26.17 8.16 -36.22
CA GLY A 256 27.13 7.13 -35.80
C GLY A 256 28.54 7.69 -35.53
N LYS A 257 28.93 8.75 -36.27
CA LYS A 257 30.24 9.41 -36.02
C LYS A 257 30.33 10.12 -34.66
N SER A 258 29.22 10.44 -34.03
CA SER A 258 29.18 11.09 -32.70
C SER A 258 28.56 10.21 -31.61
N THR A 259 28.18 8.96 -31.95
CA THR A 259 27.47 8.07 -31.02
C THR A 259 28.19 6.75 -30.90
N ALA A 260 28.44 6.25 -29.68
CA ALA A 260 28.82 4.89 -29.38
C ALA A 260 27.61 4.10 -28.83
N VAL A 261 27.71 2.79 -28.88
CA VAL A 261 26.68 1.88 -28.34
C VAL A 261 27.21 1.20 -27.09
N LEU A 262 26.43 1.32 -26.00
CA LEU A 262 26.60 0.52 -24.79
C LEU A 262 25.44 -0.46 -24.70
N ALA A 263 25.72 -1.73 -24.72
CA ALA A 263 24.72 -2.80 -24.66
C ALA A 263 24.75 -3.47 -23.28
N LEU A 264 23.68 -3.30 -22.49
CA LEU A 264 23.46 -3.97 -21.21
C LEU A 264 22.63 -5.22 -21.48
N THR A 265 23.28 -6.38 -21.47
CA THR A 265 22.69 -7.66 -21.89
C THR A 265 22.57 -8.60 -20.70
N THR A 266 21.43 -9.29 -20.60
CA THR A 266 21.22 -10.35 -19.61
C THR A 266 20.95 -11.69 -20.29
N GLU A 267 20.81 -12.78 -19.52
CA GLU A 267 20.53 -14.11 -20.10
C GLU A 267 19.22 -14.15 -20.89
N VAL A 268 18.22 -13.35 -20.48
CA VAL A 268 16.86 -13.36 -21.05
C VAL A 268 16.87 -13.00 -22.54
N GLU A 269 17.67 -11.99 -22.95
CA GLU A 269 17.72 -11.49 -24.32
C GLU A 269 19.08 -11.67 -25.02
N LYS A 270 19.93 -12.54 -24.51
CA LYS A 270 21.30 -12.77 -24.98
C LYS A 270 21.38 -13.00 -26.49
N GLU A 271 20.57 -13.91 -27.03
CA GLU A 271 20.52 -14.22 -28.46
C GLU A 271 20.07 -13.03 -29.28
N LEU A 272 19.01 -12.33 -28.83
CA LEU A 272 18.49 -11.14 -29.50
C LEU A 272 19.52 -10.01 -29.51
N ALA A 273 20.18 -9.77 -28.38
CA ALA A 273 21.24 -8.78 -28.27
C ALA A 273 22.37 -9.08 -29.24
N GLN A 274 22.87 -10.32 -29.25
CA GLN A 274 23.96 -10.75 -30.15
C GLN A 274 23.61 -10.53 -31.61
N LYS A 275 22.42 -10.95 -32.05
CA LYS A 275 21.94 -10.74 -33.42
C LYS A 275 21.77 -9.27 -33.76
N THR A 276 21.29 -8.45 -32.82
CA THR A 276 21.11 -7.00 -33.01
C THR A 276 22.43 -6.29 -33.16
N LEU A 277 23.40 -6.58 -32.31
CA LEU A 277 24.73 -5.93 -32.31
C LEU A 277 25.50 -6.26 -33.56
N GLN A 278 25.40 -7.48 -34.10
CA GLN A 278 26.02 -7.89 -35.36
C GLN A 278 25.56 -7.11 -36.59
N LEU A 279 24.37 -6.49 -36.53
CA LEU A 279 23.80 -5.68 -37.61
C LEU A 279 24.20 -4.21 -37.55
N ILE A 280 24.85 -3.76 -36.45
CA ILE A 280 25.32 -2.38 -36.32
C ILE A 280 26.61 -2.23 -37.16
N PRO A 281 26.76 -1.12 -37.93
CA PRO A 281 27.96 -0.87 -38.73
C PRO A 281 29.24 -0.91 -37.90
N SER A 282 30.30 -1.51 -38.45
CA SER A 282 31.57 -1.76 -37.73
C SER A 282 32.39 -0.50 -37.40
N ASP A 283 32.06 0.64 -37.96
CA ASP A 283 32.65 1.95 -37.66
C ASP A 283 32.04 2.62 -36.42
N ILE A 284 30.99 2.04 -35.85
CA ILE A 284 30.35 2.49 -34.62
C ILE A 284 30.91 1.69 -33.44
N PRO A 285 31.58 2.33 -32.46
CA PRO A 285 32.07 1.66 -31.27
C PRO A 285 30.92 1.01 -30.49
N ILE A 286 31.11 -0.28 -30.14
CA ILE A 286 30.15 -1.06 -29.34
C ILE A 286 30.87 -1.63 -28.14
N VAL A 287 30.33 -1.44 -26.97
CA VAL A 287 30.70 -2.15 -25.74
C VAL A 287 29.50 -2.95 -25.26
N GLN A 288 29.67 -4.24 -25.09
CA GLN A 288 28.65 -5.14 -24.57
C GLN A 288 29.03 -5.62 -23.18
N LEU A 289 28.23 -5.27 -22.18
CA LEU A 289 28.34 -5.76 -20.81
C LEU A 289 27.29 -6.84 -20.58
N PHE A 290 27.72 -7.99 -20.14
CA PHE A 290 26.87 -9.14 -19.91
C PHE A 290 26.68 -9.38 -18.41
N PHE A 291 25.42 -9.48 -17.97
CA PHE A 291 25.03 -9.69 -16.58
C PHE A 291 24.33 -11.06 -16.46
N ASP A 292 25.07 -12.03 -15.97
CA ASP A 292 24.58 -13.38 -15.70
C ASP A 292 23.80 -13.47 -14.36
N GLY A 293 23.24 -14.66 -14.11
CA GLY A 293 22.44 -14.95 -12.92
C GLY A 293 20.93 -14.70 -13.10
N SER A 294 20.18 -14.76 -11.99
CA SER A 294 18.74 -14.45 -12.03
C SER A 294 18.52 -12.99 -12.45
N GLU A 295 17.31 -12.69 -12.91
CA GLU A 295 16.96 -11.31 -13.33
C GLU A 295 17.17 -10.29 -12.20
N THR A 296 16.94 -10.70 -10.94
CA THR A 296 17.18 -9.85 -9.76
C THR A 296 18.68 -9.58 -9.58
N VAL A 297 19.50 -10.61 -9.69
CA VAL A 297 20.97 -10.53 -9.60
C VAL A 297 21.51 -9.66 -10.74
N ALA A 298 21.08 -9.93 -11.97
CA ALA A 298 21.48 -9.16 -13.16
C ALA A 298 21.13 -7.67 -13.03
N ALA A 299 19.95 -7.32 -12.48
CA ALA A 299 19.55 -5.93 -12.25
C ALA A 299 20.48 -5.20 -11.26
N ILE A 300 20.87 -5.85 -10.15
CA ILE A 300 21.77 -5.26 -9.15
C ILE A 300 23.19 -5.13 -9.69
N ARG A 301 23.69 -6.17 -10.39
CA ARG A 301 25.00 -6.12 -11.09
C ARG A 301 25.05 -4.97 -12.10
N ALA A 302 24.01 -4.86 -12.94
CA ALA A 302 23.91 -3.79 -13.92
C ALA A 302 23.90 -2.41 -13.25
N LEU A 303 23.16 -2.25 -12.14
CA LEU A 303 23.13 -0.98 -11.40
C LEU A 303 24.53 -0.59 -10.93
N VAL A 304 25.21 -1.45 -10.19
CA VAL A 304 26.55 -1.13 -9.63
C VAL A 304 27.56 -0.86 -10.74
N THR A 305 27.56 -1.69 -11.79
CA THR A 305 28.45 -1.47 -12.96
C THR A 305 28.15 -0.12 -13.65
N CYS A 306 26.88 0.29 -13.75
CA CYS A 306 26.52 1.60 -14.30
C CYS A 306 26.97 2.76 -13.40
N LEU A 307 27.02 2.59 -12.07
CA LEU A 307 27.62 3.59 -11.17
C LEU A 307 29.12 3.76 -11.45
N ASP A 308 29.86 2.68 -11.70
CA ASP A 308 31.27 2.75 -12.10
C ASP A 308 31.45 3.40 -13.48
N ILE A 309 30.54 3.15 -14.43
CA ILE A 309 30.56 3.81 -15.76
C ILE A 309 30.36 5.33 -15.61
N VAL A 310 29.51 5.78 -14.69
CA VAL A 310 29.34 7.23 -14.38
C VAL A 310 30.66 7.82 -13.86
N ALA A 311 31.40 7.10 -13.00
CA ALA A 311 32.72 7.53 -12.54
C ALA A 311 33.72 7.66 -13.68
N LEU A 312 33.79 6.64 -14.55
CA LEU A 312 34.69 6.64 -15.72
C LEU A 312 34.38 7.79 -16.70
N ALA A 313 33.09 8.06 -16.94
CA ALA A 313 32.67 9.19 -17.76
C ALA A 313 33.07 10.54 -17.13
N GLY A 314 32.93 10.66 -15.81
CA GLY A 314 33.35 11.82 -15.04
C GLY A 314 34.86 12.05 -15.13
N GLU A 315 35.67 11.01 -14.90
CA GLU A 315 37.13 11.05 -15.06
C GLU A 315 37.52 11.53 -16.46
N ARG A 316 36.94 10.96 -17.49
CA ARG A 316 37.24 11.30 -18.90
C ARG A 316 36.91 12.76 -19.22
N ARG A 317 35.85 13.32 -18.61
CA ARG A 317 35.40 14.70 -18.86
C ARG A 317 35.98 15.71 -17.86
N GLY A 318 36.73 15.28 -16.87
CA GLY A 318 37.27 16.12 -15.80
C GLY A 318 36.17 16.70 -14.89
N ILE A 319 35.05 15.98 -14.73
CA ILE A 319 33.90 16.36 -13.90
C ILE A 319 33.77 15.33 -12.78
N ASP A 320 33.72 15.77 -11.52
CA ASP A 320 33.28 14.92 -10.41
C ASP A 320 31.75 14.79 -10.42
N PRO A 321 31.17 13.62 -10.75
CA PRO A 321 29.71 13.46 -10.81
C PRO A 321 29.01 13.76 -9.48
N GLY A 322 29.69 13.60 -8.34
CA GLY A 322 29.18 13.96 -7.03
C GLY A 322 29.19 15.46 -6.75
N ARG A 323 29.91 16.25 -7.59
CA ARG A 323 30.07 17.70 -7.47
C ARG A 323 30.10 18.42 -8.83
N PRO A 324 29.05 18.27 -9.66
CA PRO A 324 29.10 18.76 -11.05
C PRO A 324 29.04 20.28 -11.18
N GLY A 325 28.87 21.01 -10.08
CA GLY A 325 28.76 22.47 -10.10
C GLY A 325 27.36 22.97 -10.48
N VAL A 326 26.39 22.73 -9.60
CA VAL A 326 24.99 23.13 -9.85
C VAL A 326 24.84 24.64 -9.98
N PRO A 327 24.31 25.15 -11.11
CA PRO A 327 24.15 26.59 -11.34
C PRO A 327 23.02 27.17 -10.45
N PRO A 328 23.02 28.52 -10.21
CA PRO A 328 22.00 29.16 -9.37
C PRO A 328 20.56 28.89 -9.82
N PHE A 329 20.29 28.90 -11.13
CA PHE A 329 18.94 28.59 -11.63
C PHE A 329 18.52 27.14 -11.35
N GLY A 330 19.45 26.19 -11.36
CA GLY A 330 19.17 24.79 -11.00
C GLY A 330 18.77 24.64 -9.53
N GLN A 331 19.41 25.40 -8.62
CA GLN A 331 19.00 25.46 -7.23
C GLN A 331 17.60 26.09 -7.06
N GLN A 332 17.27 27.11 -7.86
CA GLN A 332 15.93 27.71 -7.86
C GLN A 332 14.88 26.72 -8.36
N LEU A 333 15.15 26.00 -9.45
CA LEU A 333 14.27 24.95 -9.98
C LEU A 333 14.01 23.85 -8.95
N TYR A 334 15.06 23.33 -8.31
CA TYR A 334 14.94 22.29 -7.29
C TYR A 334 14.09 22.71 -6.08
N ASN A 335 14.15 23.98 -5.70
CA ASN A 335 13.41 24.54 -4.57
C ASN A 335 12.06 25.15 -4.98
N LEU A 336 11.67 25.06 -6.25
CA LEU A 336 10.42 25.61 -6.73
C LEU A 336 9.23 24.84 -6.12
N ARG A 337 8.42 25.52 -5.33
CA ARG A 337 7.22 24.98 -4.69
C ARG A 337 5.99 25.32 -5.53
N ALA A 338 5.92 24.82 -6.74
CA ALA A 338 4.84 25.12 -7.69
C ALA A 338 3.62 24.17 -7.52
N LEU A 339 3.83 22.97 -6.98
CA LEU A 339 2.72 22.04 -6.72
C LEU A 339 1.94 22.53 -5.50
N GLY A 340 0.68 22.90 -5.71
CA GLY A 340 -0.23 23.33 -4.66
C GLY A 340 -0.50 22.25 -3.62
N THR A 341 -1.10 22.62 -2.50
CA THR A 341 -1.57 21.63 -1.53
C THR A 341 -2.72 20.85 -2.16
N PRO A 342 -2.61 19.51 -2.22
CA PRO A 342 -3.69 18.68 -2.76
C PRO A 342 -5.00 18.93 -2.02
N SER A 343 -6.10 18.99 -2.74
CA SER A 343 -7.44 19.12 -2.15
C SER A 343 -8.48 18.46 -3.05
N VAL A 344 -9.52 17.91 -2.45
CA VAL A 344 -10.74 17.49 -3.16
C VAL A 344 -11.78 18.56 -2.95
N ARG A 345 -12.44 19.03 -4.02
CA ARG A 345 -13.36 20.17 -3.96
C ARG A 345 -14.63 19.91 -4.76
N PHE A 346 -15.73 20.52 -4.32
CA PHE A 346 -16.88 20.84 -5.18
C PHE A 346 -16.70 22.26 -5.73
N GLY A 347 -16.18 22.39 -6.96
CA GLY A 347 -15.90 23.70 -7.52
C GLY A 347 -14.90 24.50 -6.67
N LYS A 348 -15.35 25.61 -6.04
CA LYS A 348 -14.50 26.47 -5.21
C LYS A 348 -14.44 26.05 -3.74
N GLU A 349 -15.36 25.18 -3.28
CA GLU A 349 -15.45 24.75 -1.89
C GLU A 349 -14.60 23.51 -1.64
N THR A 350 -13.79 23.55 -0.58
CA THR A 350 -12.99 22.41 -0.13
C THR A 350 -13.87 21.60 0.80
N ASP A 351 -14.03 20.25 0.58
CA ASP A 351 -15.06 19.69 1.38
C ASP A 351 -15.01 18.23 1.80
N ARG A 352 -15.46 18.05 3.05
CA ARG A 352 -15.93 16.77 3.59
C ARG A 352 -16.98 16.14 2.67
N ALA A 353 -17.92 16.94 2.14
CA ALA A 353 -18.93 16.49 1.19
C ALA A 353 -18.29 15.92 -0.08
N ALA A 354 -17.32 16.62 -0.68
CA ALA A 354 -16.61 16.15 -1.85
C ALA A 354 -15.88 14.81 -1.59
N LEU A 355 -15.23 14.71 -0.44
CA LEU A 355 -14.55 13.49 -0.02
C LEU A 355 -15.53 12.34 0.24
N ALA A 356 -16.63 12.63 0.93
CA ALA A 356 -17.67 11.63 1.20
C ALA A 356 -18.32 11.10 -0.09
N VAL A 357 -18.60 11.99 -1.05
CA VAL A 357 -19.13 11.61 -2.37
C VAL A 357 -18.09 10.81 -3.16
N MET A 358 -16.82 11.23 -3.15
CA MET A 358 -15.73 10.47 -3.79
C MET A 358 -15.62 9.05 -3.21
N ARG A 359 -15.73 8.87 -1.90
CA ARG A 359 -15.74 7.55 -1.26
C ARG A 359 -16.91 6.69 -1.71
N LYS A 360 -18.11 7.30 -1.83
CA LYS A 360 -19.34 6.63 -2.30
C LYS A 360 -19.27 6.14 -3.73
N THR A 361 -18.66 6.94 -4.59
CA THR A 361 -18.69 6.72 -6.03
C THR A 361 -17.40 6.15 -6.62
N GLY A 362 -16.31 6.20 -5.85
CA GLY A 362 -14.97 5.88 -6.37
C GLY A 362 -14.48 6.86 -7.44
N THR A 363 -15.11 8.03 -7.57
CA THR A 363 -14.91 8.95 -8.70
C THR A 363 -14.73 10.37 -8.21
N LEU A 364 -13.85 11.13 -8.86
CA LEU A 364 -13.64 12.54 -8.55
C LEU A 364 -14.90 13.37 -8.87
N PRO A 365 -15.21 14.41 -8.07
CA PRO A 365 -16.38 15.28 -8.29
C PRO A 365 -16.42 15.92 -9.68
N GLU A 366 -15.26 16.26 -10.25
CA GLU A 366 -15.17 16.84 -11.59
C GLU A 366 -15.63 15.87 -12.68
N ILE A 367 -15.34 14.59 -12.51
CA ILE A 367 -15.78 13.53 -13.43
C ILE A 367 -17.27 13.27 -13.26
N LEU A 368 -17.77 13.27 -12.02
CA LEU A 368 -19.23 13.17 -11.74
C LEU A 368 -20.01 14.34 -12.37
N ALA A 369 -19.44 15.55 -12.32
CA ALA A 369 -20.04 16.72 -12.99
C ALA A 369 -20.11 16.54 -14.51
N ALA A 370 -19.05 16.00 -15.11
CA ALA A 370 -19.01 15.72 -16.55
C ALA A 370 -20.02 14.61 -16.95
N LEU A 371 -20.32 13.67 -16.05
CA LEU A 371 -21.30 12.60 -16.23
C LEU A 371 -22.74 13.06 -15.92
N GLY A 372 -22.94 14.25 -15.34
CA GLY A 372 -24.25 14.74 -14.89
C GLY A 372 -24.77 14.12 -13.58
N GLU A 373 -23.91 13.40 -12.86
CA GLU A 373 -24.25 12.66 -11.62
C GLU A 373 -23.98 13.46 -10.33
N LEU A 374 -23.22 14.57 -10.43
CA LEU A 374 -22.76 15.29 -9.24
C LEU A 374 -23.89 15.81 -8.36
N ASP A 375 -24.93 16.39 -8.97
CA ASP A 375 -26.03 16.97 -8.21
C ASP A 375 -26.86 15.90 -7.48
N PHE A 376 -27.03 14.72 -8.06
CA PHE A 376 -27.67 13.59 -7.41
C PHE A 376 -26.91 13.21 -6.11
N TRP A 377 -25.60 13.05 -6.19
CA TRP A 377 -24.80 12.66 -5.02
C TRP A 377 -24.64 13.76 -3.98
N ARG A 378 -24.64 15.02 -4.39
CA ARG A 378 -24.68 16.16 -3.46
C ARG A 378 -25.99 16.18 -2.68
N ASN A 379 -27.12 16.06 -3.36
CA ASN A 379 -28.43 16.02 -2.73
C ASN A 379 -28.54 14.82 -1.76
N ALA A 380 -28.09 13.63 -2.16
CA ALA A 380 -28.07 12.46 -1.30
C ALA A 380 -27.21 12.67 -0.04
N TYR A 381 -26.05 13.31 -0.17
CA TYR A 381 -25.22 13.68 0.96
C TYR A 381 -25.95 14.68 1.89
N ASP A 382 -26.53 15.73 1.35
CA ASP A 382 -27.22 16.76 2.12
C ASP A 382 -28.46 16.19 2.86
N GLU A 383 -29.23 15.31 2.23
CA GLU A 383 -30.31 14.57 2.84
C GLU A 383 -29.85 13.69 3.99
N PHE A 384 -28.73 12.99 3.81
CA PHE A 384 -28.14 12.17 4.88
C PHE A 384 -27.67 13.03 6.05
N ILE A 385 -27.01 14.16 5.79
CA ILE A 385 -26.57 15.11 6.82
C ILE A 385 -27.77 15.66 7.59
N GLN A 386 -28.81 16.11 6.91
CA GLN A 386 -30.05 16.59 7.56
C GLN A 386 -30.72 15.51 8.42
N LYS A 387 -30.67 14.26 7.97
CA LYS A 387 -31.27 13.13 8.69
C LYS A 387 -30.49 12.78 9.98
N ILE A 388 -29.17 12.93 10.01
CA ILE A 388 -28.33 12.57 11.18
C ILE A 388 -28.09 13.76 12.11
N ASP A 389 -28.16 14.98 11.58
CA ASP A 389 -27.93 16.21 12.34
C ASP A 389 -29.05 16.44 13.33
N GLY A 390 -28.72 16.77 14.59
CA GLY A 390 -29.66 17.05 15.65
C GLY A 390 -30.55 15.87 16.11
N VAL A 391 -30.35 14.67 15.55
CA VAL A 391 -31.11 13.50 15.97
C VAL A 391 -30.58 12.99 17.32
N SER A 392 -31.52 12.73 18.28
CA SER A 392 -31.17 12.09 19.54
C SER A 392 -31.02 10.59 19.34
N LEU A 393 -29.82 10.08 19.55
CA LEU A 393 -29.42 8.69 19.42
C LEU A 393 -29.38 8.03 20.81
N ALA A 394 -29.99 6.87 20.96
CA ALA A 394 -30.14 6.21 22.26
C ALA A 394 -29.00 5.23 22.58
N ALA A 395 -28.34 4.68 21.57
CA ALA A 395 -27.26 3.73 21.70
C ALA A 395 -26.34 3.75 20.46
N VAL A 396 -25.20 3.07 20.59
CA VAL A 396 -24.28 2.86 19.48
C VAL A 396 -23.92 1.38 19.38
N VAL A 397 -23.87 0.87 18.14
CA VAL A 397 -23.39 -0.47 17.82
C VAL A 397 -22.16 -0.35 16.93
N PHE A 398 -21.07 -0.95 17.37
CA PHE A 398 -19.80 -0.97 16.64
C PHE A 398 -19.55 -2.36 16.06
N ASP A 399 -18.98 -2.41 14.86
CA ASP A 399 -18.10 -3.50 14.51
C ASP A 399 -16.82 -3.45 15.36
N TYR A 400 -16.13 -4.57 15.48
CA TYR A 400 -14.92 -4.68 16.29
C TYR A 400 -13.63 -4.57 15.47
N ASP A 401 -13.41 -5.51 14.51
CA ASP A 401 -12.16 -5.60 13.74
C ASP A 401 -12.16 -4.57 12.60
N GLY A 402 -11.17 -3.70 12.55
CA GLY A 402 -11.13 -2.57 11.59
C GLY A 402 -11.87 -1.32 12.09
N THR A 403 -12.65 -1.42 13.17
CA THR A 403 -13.45 -0.32 13.74
C THR A 403 -12.98 0.09 15.13
N LEU A 404 -13.03 -0.81 16.10
CA LEU A 404 -12.53 -0.58 17.47
C LEU A 404 -11.10 -1.11 17.66
N CYS A 405 -10.68 -2.08 16.86
CA CYS A 405 -9.38 -2.72 16.91
C CYS A 405 -8.71 -2.66 15.53
N ASP A 406 -7.49 -2.17 15.46
CA ASP A 406 -6.69 -2.21 14.23
C ASP A 406 -6.32 -3.67 13.90
N GLY A 407 -6.31 -4.02 12.61
CA GLY A 407 -5.93 -5.37 12.19
C GLY A 407 -4.51 -5.78 12.61
N ARG A 408 -3.62 -4.81 12.82
CA ARG A 408 -2.25 -5.03 13.34
C ARG A 408 -2.23 -5.42 14.81
N ASP A 409 -3.23 -4.99 15.57
CA ASP A 409 -3.36 -5.23 17.03
C ASP A 409 -4.37 -6.35 17.34
N ARG A 410 -4.77 -7.13 16.34
CA ARG A 410 -5.87 -8.11 16.40
C ARG A 410 -5.79 -9.06 17.62
N PHE A 411 -4.61 -9.42 18.06
CA PHE A 411 -4.39 -10.33 19.19
C PHE A 411 -3.94 -9.63 20.48
N GLY A 412 -3.85 -8.30 20.45
CA GLY A 412 -3.46 -7.45 21.57
C GLY A 412 -4.64 -6.94 22.39
N SER A 413 -4.33 -6.06 23.34
CA SER A 413 -5.32 -5.32 24.14
C SER A 413 -5.98 -4.22 23.28
N LEU A 414 -7.20 -3.84 23.65
CA LEU A 414 -7.91 -2.74 22.99
C LEU A 414 -7.12 -1.44 23.15
N ASN A 415 -7.08 -0.63 22.08
CA ASN A 415 -6.39 0.67 22.09
C ASN A 415 -6.89 1.55 23.27
N ASN A 416 -5.95 2.12 24.04
CA ASN A 416 -6.25 2.91 25.21
C ASN A 416 -7.18 4.12 24.95
N LYS A 417 -7.10 4.73 23.76
CA LYS A 417 -7.99 5.85 23.39
C LYS A 417 -9.42 5.34 23.18
N ILE A 418 -9.59 4.22 22.49
CA ILE A 418 -10.90 3.56 22.32
C ILE A 418 -11.45 3.13 23.68
N ALA A 419 -10.65 2.51 24.53
CA ALA A 419 -11.07 2.10 25.89
C ALA A 419 -11.58 3.30 26.73
N LYS A 420 -10.90 4.45 26.64
CA LYS A 420 -11.32 5.70 27.28
C LYS A 420 -12.65 6.21 26.75
N GLU A 421 -12.83 6.20 25.42
CA GLU A 421 -14.06 6.66 24.79
C GLU A 421 -15.25 5.73 25.11
N LEU A 422 -15.08 4.41 25.05
CA LEU A 422 -16.11 3.46 25.48
C LEU A 422 -16.48 3.68 26.96
N SER A 423 -15.49 3.91 27.81
CA SER A 423 -15.72 4.24 29.22
C SER A 423 -16.48 5.56 29.39
N ARG A 424 -16.25 6.55 28.52
CA ARG A 424 -16.99 7.83 28.50
C ARG A 424 -18.47 7.62 28.15
N LEU A 425 -18.74 6.84 27.08
CA LEU A 425 -20.10 6.46 26.67
C LEU A 425 -20.86 5.76 27.81
N LEU A 426 -20.25 4.73 28.38
CA LEU A 426 -20.84 3.91 29.44
C LEU A 426 -21.06 4.71 30.74
N ARG A 427 -20.17 5.65 31.07
CA ARG A 427 -20.34 6.57 32.21
C ARG A 427 -21.51 7.52 32.01
N ALA A 428 -21.73 7.96 30.77
CA ALA A 428 -22.90 8.79 30.43
C ALA A 428 -24.22 8.00 30.40
N GLY A 429 -24.22 6.71 30.70
CA GLY A 429 -25.43 5.90 30.79
C GLY A 429 -25.79 5.17 29.49
N MET A 430 -25.01 5.28 28.46
CA MET A 430 -25.28 4.68 27.15
C MET A 430 -25.22 3.15 27.18
N VAL A 431 -26.05 2.52 26.34
CA VAL A 431 -25.89 1.11 25.95
C VAL A 431 -24.96 1.02 24.74
N VAL A 432 -24.04 0.11 24.79
CA VAL A 432 -23.06 -0.13 23.72
C VAL A 432 -23.24 -1.55 23.20
N GLY A 433 -23.47 -1.68 21.90
CA GLY A 433 -23.42 -2.96 21.18
C GLY A 433 -22.06 -3.13 20.50
N ILE A 434 -21.57 -4.36 20.48
CA ILE A 434 -20.33 -4.71 19.75
C ILE A 434 -20.60 -5.97 18.94
N ALA A 435 -20.51 -5.86 17.63
CA ALA A 435 -20.67 -6.97 16.70
C ALA A 435 -19.30 -7.44 16.19
N THR A 436 -19.03 -8.74 16.16
CA THR A 436 -17.72 -9.26 15.72
C THR A 436 -17.86 -10.65 15.10
N GLY A 437 -17.02 -10.93 14.09
CA GLY A 437 -16.84 -12.31 13.58
C GLY A 437 -16.09 -13.23 14.54
N ARG A 438 -15.50 -12.70 15.61
CA ARG A 438 -14.67 -13.41 16.58
C ARG A 438 -15.46 -13.86 17.81
N GLY A 439 -14.79 -14.64 18.67
CA GLY A 439 -15.36 -15.20 19.90
C GLY A 439 -14.66 -14.73 21.18
N LYS A 440 -14.18 -15.68 21.99
CA LYS A 440 -13.65 -15.47 23.36
C LYS A 440 -12.53 -14.42 23.45
N SER A 441 -11.71 -14.25 22.41
CA SER A 441 -10.62 -13.27 22.40
C SER A 441 -11.12 -11.83 22.53
N VAL A 442 -12.24 -11.48 21.85
CA VAL A 442 -12.86 -10.16 21.94
C VAL A 442 -13.45 -9.94 23.34
N LYS A 443 -14.17 -10.94 23.88
CA LYS A 443 -14.68 -10.88 25.25
C LYS A 443 -13.58 -10.55 26.26
N LYS A 444 -12.43 -11.23 26.16
CA LYS A 444 -11.29 -11.00 27.04
C LYS A 444 -10.79 -9.55 26.92
N ALA A 445 -10.54 -9.09 25.70
CA ALA A 445 -10.05 -7.72 25.45
C ALA A 445 -11.01 -6.65 25.98
N LEU A 446 -12.33 -6.84 25.79
CA LEU A 446 -13.35 -5.92 26.31
C LEU A 446 -13.42 -5.93 27.85
N ARG A 447 -13.33 -7.09 28.49
CA ARG A 447 -13.34 -7.19 29.96
C ARG A 447 -12.09 -6.57 30.59
N GLU A 448 -10.96 -6.60 29.92
CA GLU A 448 -9.74 -5.91 30.35
C GLU A 448 -9.86 -4.38 30.20
N ALA A 449 -10.54 -3.92 29.15
CA ALA A 449 -10.66 -2.49 28.84
C ALA A 449 -11.80 -1.78 29.55
N ILE A 450 -12.91 -2.49 29.87
CA ILE A 450 -14.14 -1.93 30.41
C ILE A 450 -14.30 -2.34 31.88
N LEU A 451 -14.56 -1.37 32.76
CA LEU A 451 -14.79 -1.62 34.17
C LEU A 451 -16.02 -2.52 34.39
N LYS A 452 -15.91 -3.52 35.27
CA LYS A 452 -16.94 -4.54 35.55
C LYS A 452 -18.33 -3.98 35.83
N ARG A 453 -18.42 -2.83 36.51
CA ARG A 453 -19.72 -2.16 36.81
C ARG A 453 -20.53 -1.74 35.58
N TYR A 454 -19.92 -1.72 34.39
CA TYR A 454 -20.57 -1.36 33.14
C TYR A 454 -20.90 -2.55 32.23
N TRP A 455 -20.48 -3.77 32.56
CA TRP A 455 -20.62 -4.94 31.70
C TRP A 455 -22.09 -5.25 31.32
N GLN A 456 -23.03 -4.95 32.19
CA GLN A 456 -24.48 -5.11 31.91
C GLN A 456 -25.04 -4.10 30.92
N ARG A 457 -24.24 -3.11 30.50
CA ARG A 457 -24.63 -2.14 29.46
C ARG A 457 -23.89 -2.39 28.14
N VAL A 458 -23.16 -3.49 28.05
CA VAL A 458 -22.41 -3.88 26.85
C VAL A 458 -22.97 -5.19 26.35
N LEU A 459 -23.66 -5.14 25.20
CA LEU A 459 -24.12 -6.32 24.47
C LEU A 459 -23.07 -6.69 23.43
N VAL A 460 -22.65 -7.96 23.41
CA VAL A 460 -21.66 -8.44 22.42
C VAL A 460 -22.29 -9.55 21.57
N GLY A 461 -22.29 -9.37 20.26
CA GLY A 461 -22.65 -10.39 19.29
C GLY A 461 -21.41 -11.00 18.68
N TYR A 462 -21.12 -12.21 19.05
CA TYR A 462 -20.01 -13.02 18.58
C TYR A 462 -20.41 -13.77 17.30
N TYR A 463 -19.42 -14.17 16.50
CA TYR A 463 -19.62 -14.96 15.29
C TYR A 463 -20.67 -14.30 14.35
N ASN A 464 -20.42 -13.01 14.04
CA ASN A 464 -21.32 -12.17 13.22
C ASN A 464 -22.75 -12.03 13.78
N GLY A 465 -22.89 -12.04 15.11
CA GLY A 465 -24.19 -11.91 15.78
C GLY A 465 -24.90 -13.23 16.07
N ALA A 466 -24.31 -14.37 15.70
CA ALA A 466 -24.89 -15.68 15.94
C ALA A 466 -25.09 -16.00 17.42
N ASP A 467 -24.26 -15.45 18.28
CA ASP A 467 -24.32 -15.65 19.73
C ASP A 467 -24.22 -14.31 20.44
N CYS A 468 -25.34 -13.83 20.95
CA CYS A 468 -25.45 -12.51 21.58
C CYS A 468 -25.65 -12.66 23.10
N GLY A 469 -24.82 -11.95 23.88
CA GLY A 469 -24.93 -11.92 25.34
C GLY A 469 -24.29 -10.68 25.94
N LEU A 470 -24.66 -10.37 27.17
CA LEU A 470 -24.05 -9.28 27.92
C LEU A 470 -22.58 -9.62 28.25
N LEU A 471 -21.75 -8.59 28.39
CA LEU A 471 -20.34 -8.78 28.67
C LEU A 471 -20.04 -9.50 30.01
N ASP A 472 -20.99 -9.48 30.97
CA ASP A 472 -20.91 -10.20 32.24
C ASP A 472 -21.35 -11.67 32.15
N GLU A 473 -22.03 -12.10 31.10
CA GLU A 473 -22.49 -13.47 30.90
C GLU A 473 -21.32 -14.41 30.58
N ASP A 474 -20.94 -15.30 31.51
CA ASP A 474 -19.80 -16.18 31.32
C ASP A 474 -20.00 -17.27 30.26
N GLN A 475 -21.25 -17.68 30.05
CA GLN A 475 -21.61 -18.76 29.10
C GLN A 475 -21.59 -18.31 27.63
N CYS A 476 -21.64 -17.02 27.37
CA CYS A 476 -21.53 -16.46 26.02
C CYS A 476 -20.08 -15.99 25.74
N PRO A 477 -19.45 -16.28 24.58
CA PRO A 477 -19.98 -17.08 23.46
C PRO A 477 -19.97 -18.57 23.75
N ASN A 478 -20.93 -19.27 23.17
CA ASN A 478 -21.03 -20.72 23.22
C ASN A 478 -19.82 -21.38 22.52
N PRO A 479 -19.08 -22.27 23.19
CA PRO A 479 -17.89 -22.90 22.63
C PRO A 479 -18.15 -24.03 21.64
N SER A 480 -19.41 -24.38 21.36
CA SER A 480 -19.74 -25.51 20.51
C SER A 480 -19.16 -25.41 19.10
N GLU A 481 -18.49 -26.48 18.67
CA GLU A 481 -17.92 -26.64 17.32
C GLU A 481 -18.82 -27.52 16.42
N GLU A 482 -19.93 -28.03 16.96
CA GLU A 482 -20.92 -28.78 16.18
C GLU A 482 -21.74 -27.78 15.35
N PRO A 483 -21.73 -27.91 14.01
CA PRO A 483 -22.54 -27.05 13.16
C PRO A 483 -24.03 -27.33 13.33
N CYS A 484 -24.87 -26.30 13.16
CA CYS A 484 -26.30 -26.47 13.07
C CYS A 484 -26.69 -27.31 11.83
N ALA A 485 -27.94 -27.78 11.79
CA ALA A 485 -28.41 -28.64 10.72
C ALA A 485 -28.21 -28.04 9.31
N GLU A 486 -28.35 -26.73 9.18
CA GLU A 486 -28.20 -26.00 7.92
C GLU A 486 -26.74 -25.91 7.45
N LEU A 487 -25.78 -25.87 8.39
CA LEU A 487 -24.34 -25.80 8.07
C LEU A 487 -23.64 -27.17 8.06
N ALA A 488 -24.24 -28.23 8.66
CA ALA A 488 -23.61 -29.53 8.75
C ALA A 488 -23.20 -30.10 7.36
N PRO A 489 -24.07 -30.09 6.33
CA PRO A 489 -23.69 -30.58 5.00
C PRO A 489 -22.56 -29.77 4.38
N LEU A 490 -22.54 -28.46 4.61
CA LEU A 490 -21.47 -27.57 4.14
C LEU A 490 -20.14 -27.86 4.84
N ALA A 491 -20.16 -28.04 6.15
CA ALA A 491 -18.95 -28.38 6.92
C ALA A 491 -18.31 -29.67 6.41
N GLU A 492 -19.13 -30.70 6.07
CA GLU A 492 -18.66 -31.94 5.46
C GLU A 492 -18.09 -31.69 4.06
N ALA A 493 -18.78 -30.92 3.22
CA ALA A 493 -18.33 -30.60 1.86
C ALA A 493 -17.00 -29.83 1.86
N PHE A 494 -16.83 -28.86 2.78
CA PHE A 494 -15.58 -28.13 2.96
C PHE A 494 -14.44 -29.05 3.40
N ARG A 495 -14.68 -29.96 4.36
CA ARG A 495 -13.68 -30.93 4.85
C ARG A 495 -13.28 -31.94 3.78
N ALA A 496 -14.23 -32.35 2.95
CA ALA A 496 -14.02 -33.33 1.86
C ALA A 496 -13.30 -32.69 0.64
N ASN A 497 -13.22 -31.36 0.55
CA ASN A 497 -12.60 -30.70 -0.59
C ASN A 497 -11.07 -30.82 -0.52
N VAL A 498 -10.47 -31.47 -1.53
CA VAL A 498 -9.01 -31.71 -1.59
C VAL A 498 -8.16 -30.45 -1.76
N ARG A 499 -8.71 -29.38 -2.33
CA ARG A 499 -7.96 -28.13 -2.59
C ARG A 499 -8.01 -27.16 -1.43
N LEU A 500 -9.12 -27.11 -0.70
CA LEU A 500 -9.34 -26.10 0.34
C LEU A 500 -8.27 -26.10 1.43
N PRO A 501 -7.82 -27.26 1.98
CA PRO A 501 -6.78 -27.28 3.02
C PRO A 501 -5.42 -26.77 2.56
N GLN A 502 -5.16 -26.77 1.26
CA GLN A 502 -3.93 -26.22 0.66
C GLN A 502 -3.99 -24.69 0.54
N LEU A 503 -5.19 -24.13 0.41
CA LEU A 503 -5.43 -22.72 0.12
C LEU A 503 -5.86 -21.92 1.34
N ALA A 504 -6.50 -22.55 2.33
CA ALA A 504 -7.09 -21.87 3.47
C ALA A 504 -7.13 -22.76 4.71
N GLU A 505 -7.32 -22.13 5.86
CA GLU A 505 -7.64 -22.78 7.13
C GLU A 505 -9.14 -22.75 7.38
N LEU A 506 -9.68 -23.86 7.88
CA LEU A 506 -11.11 -24.01 8.11
C LEU A 506 -11.39 -24.06 9.62
N THR A 507 -12.28 -23.19 10.09
CA THR A 507 -12.82 -23.23 11.44
C THR A 507 -14.34 -23.38 11.39
N VAL A 508 -14.87 -24.42 12.01
CA VAL A 508 -16.33 -24.67 12.09
C VAL A 508 -16.84 -24.29 13.47
N ARG A 509 -17.94 -23.55 13.50
CA ARG A 509 -18.70 -23.17 14.69
C ARG A 509 -20.18 -23.49 14.45
N ARG A 510 -20.97 -23.42 15.51
CA ARG A 510 -22.38 -23.79 15.43
C ARG A 510 -23.14 -23.09 14.30
N MET A 511 -22.97 -21.78 14.14
CA MET A 511 -23.72 -20.95 13.20
C MET A 511 -22.84 -20.25 12.16
N GLN A 512 -21.53 -20.57 12.14
CA GLN A 512 -20.54 -19.96 11.26
C GLN A 512 -19.47 -20.95 10.85
N ILE A 513 -19.12 -20.96 9.57
CA ILE A 513 -17.92 -21.60 9.04
C ILE A 513 -16.99 -20.50 8.56
N THR A 514 -15.79 -20.44 9.13
CA THR A 514 -14.76 -19.46 8.78
C THR A 514 -13.69 -20.11 7.91
N VAL A 515 -13.39 -19.50 6.78
CA VAL A 515 -12.35 -19.90 5.83
C VAL A 515 -11.32 -18.78 5.76
N GLU A 516 -10.14 -18.99 6.35
CA GLU A 516 -9.04 -18.01 6.36
C GLU A 516 -8.04 -18.36 5.24
N PRO A 517 -7.89 -17.54 4.20
CA PRO A 517 -6.89 -17.76 3.16
C PRO A 517 -5.48 -17.83 3.75
N ARG A 518 -4.69 -18.81 3.29
CA ARG A 518 -3.27 -18.88 3.68
C ARG A 518 -2.50 -17.68 3.12
N PRO A 519 -1.39 -17.27 3.75
CA PRO A 519 -0.54 -16.19 3.22
C PRO A 519 -0.22 -16.41 1.73
N LEU A 520 -0.29 -15.34 0.94
CA LEU A 520 -0.06 -15.30 -0.51
C LEU A 520 -1.10 -16.03 -1.38
N VAL A 521 -2.11 -16.66 -0.79
CA VAL A 521 -3.23 -17.21 -1.56
C VAL A 521 -4.20 -16.06 -1.88
N PRO A 522 -4.50 -15.79 -3.16
CA PRO A 522 -5.44 -14.74 -3.53
C PRO A 522 -6.83 -14.99 -2.95
N SER A 523 -7.35 -14.05 -2.17
CA SER A 523 -8.70 -14.15 -1.59
C SER A 523 -9.79 -14.41 -2.63
N PRO A 524 -9.77 -13.84 -3.87
CA PRO A 524 -10.75 -14.16 -4.90
C PRO A 524 -10.75 -15.65 -5.32
N LEU A 525 -9.61 -16.32 -5.26
CA LEU A 525 -9.53 -17.77 -5.55
C LEU A 525 -10.27 -18.58 -4.49
N VAL A 526 -10.03 -18.26 -3.22
CA VAL A 526 -10.69 -18.93 -2.09
C VAL A 526 -12.19 -18.59 -2.10
N TRP A 527 -12.55 -17.34 -2.35
CA TRP A 527 -13.93 -16.89 -2.50
C TRP A 527 -14.68 -17.70 -3.56
N SER A 528 -14.12 -17.84 -4.76
CA SER A 528 -14.72 -18.61 -5.85
C SER A 528 -14.90 -20.09 -5.48
N LEU A 529 -13.94 -20.66 -4.75
CA LEU A 529 -14.02 -22.05 -4.28
C LEU A 529 -15.13 -22.22 -3.23
N VAL A 530 -15.19 -21.31 -2.24
CA VAL A 530 -16.24 -21.29 -1.21
C VAL A 530 -17.62 -21.17 -1.84
N GLN A 531 -17.81 -20.20 -2.75
CA GLN A 531 -19.08 -20.04 -3.49
C GLN A 531 -19.45 -21.31 -4.27
N GLY A 532 -18.48 -21.93 -4.94
CA GLY A 532 -18.69 -23.19 -5.67
C GLY A 532 -19.19 -24.30 -4.77
N ILE A 533 -18.57 -24.49 -3.59
CA ILE A 533 -18.97 -25.52 -2.62
C ILE A 533 -20.38 -25.22 -2.07
N VAL A 534 -20.66 -23.97 -1.66
CA VAL A 534 -21.98 -23.58 -1.13
C VAL A 534 -23.08 -23.82 -2.17
N ARG A 535 -22.83 -23.45 -3.43
CA ARG A 535 -23.79 -23.65 -4.52
C ARG A 535 -24.06 -25.11 -4.81
N THR A 536 -23.02 -25.96 -4.79
CA THR A 536 -23.17 -27.40 -5.08
C THR A 536 -23.83 -28.17 -3.94
N THR A 537 -23.68 -27.71 -2.71
CA THR A 537 -24.29 -28.34 -1.52
C THR A 537 -25.77 -27.98 -1.37
N ASN A 538 -26.26 -26.99 -2.14
CA ASN A 538 -27.66 -26.56 -2.13
C ASN A 538 -28.21 -26.25 -0.72
N SER A 539 -27.51 -25.41 0.02
CA SER A 539 -27.88 -24.97 1.39
C SER A 539 -28.65 -23.66 1.34
N PRO A 540 -30.00 -23.68 1.38
CA PRO A 540 -30.81 -22.47 1.21
C PRO A 540 -30.69 -21.52 2.42
N GLY A 541 -30.71 -20.20 2.15
CA GLY A 541 -30.70 -19.17 3.19
C GLY A 541 -29.35 -18.90 3.84
N VAL A 542 -28.29 -19.61 3.46
CA VAL A 542 -26.92 -19.37 3.93
C VAL A 542 -26.37 -18.11 3.29
N THR A 543 -25.71 -17.27 4.08
CA THR A 543 -25.06 -16.03 3.62
C THR A 543 -23.54 -16.19 3.64
N ILE A 544 -22.86 -15.68 2.61
CA ILE A 544 -21.40 -15.65 2.55
C ILE A 544 -20.96 -14.20 2.66
N VAL A 545 -20.12 -13.88 3.65
CA VAL A 545 -19.58 -12.53 3.86
C VAL A 545 -18.05 -12.57 3.94
N THR A 546 -17.42 -11.42 3.77
CA THR A 546 -15.97 -11.28 3.87
C THR A 546 -15.58 -10.30 4.96
N SER A 547 -14.53 -10.62 5.68
CA SER A 547 -13.79 -9.67 6.49
C SER A 547 -12.44 -9.36 5.85
N SER A 548 -11.60 -8.56 6.49
CA SER A 548 -10.22 -8.30 6.04
C SER A 548 -9.33 -9.56 6.04
N HIS A 549 -9.74 -10.64 6.72
CA HIS A 549 -8.92 -11.84 6.94
C HIS A 549 -9.59 -13.15 6.55
N SER A 550 -10.92 -13.20 6.50
CA SER A 550 -11.67 -14.44 6.32
C SER A 550 -12.86 -14.28 5.38
N ILE A 551 -13.32 -15.42 4.93
CA ILE A 551 -14.61 -15.61 4.28
C ILE A 551 -15.45 -16.41 5.28
N ASP A 552 -16.58 -15.84 5.69
CA ASP A 552 -17.47 -16.47 6.66
C ASP A 552 -18.75 -16.91 5.99
N VAL A 553 -19.11 -18.18 6.20
CA VAL A 553 -20.39 -18.76 5.77
C VAL A 553 -21.29 -18.83 6.98
N LEU A 554 -22.38 -18.09 6.95
CA LEU A 554 -23.28 -17.87 8.07
C LEU A 554 -24.57 -18.67 7.89
N ALA A 555 -25.08 -19.26 8.98
CA ALA A 555 -26.37 -19.91 9.01
C ALA A 555 -27.51 -18.92 8.68
N PRO A 556 -28.68 -19.42 8.21
CA PRO A 556 -29.82 -18.57 7.91
C PRO A 556 -30.22 -17.65 9.07
N GLY A 557 -30.42 -16.36 8.79
CA GLY A 557 -30.84 -15.35 9.77
C GLY A 557 -29.72 -14.82 10.68
N VAL A 558 -28.48 -15.30 10.53
CA VAL A 558 -27.32 -14.75 11.27
C VAL A 558 -26.83 -13.48 10.60
N SER A 559 -26.81 -12.38 11.36
CA SER A 559 -26.36 -11.08 10.90
C SER A 559 -25.92 -10.22 12.08
N LYS A 560 -24.99 -9.29 11.86
CA LYS A 560 -24.62 -8.29 12.86
C LYS A 560 -25.79 -7.40 13.31
N CYS A 561 -26.86 -7.31 12.53
CA CYS A 561 -28.10 -6.61 12.92
C CYS A 561 -28.80 -7.24 14.14
N MET A 562 -28.52 -8.51 14.45
CA MET A 562 -29.01 -9.13 15.69
C MET A 562 -28.55 -8.39 16.96
N VAL A 563 -27.37 -7.76 16.91
CA VAL A 563 -26.87 -6.91 18.00
C VAL A 563 -27.67 -5.62 18.09
N VAL A 564 -28.03 -5.02 16.96
CA VAL A 564 -28.87 -3.82 16.90
C VAL A 564 -30.25 -4.09 17.53
N ASP A 565 -30.86 -5.21 17.16
CA ASP A 565 -32.15 -5.65 17.72
C ASP A 565 -32.04 -6.00 19.21
N GLY A 566 -30.94 -6.58 19.63
CA GLY A 566 -30.64 -6.84 21.03
C GLY A 566 -30.55 -5.54 21.85
N VAL A 567 -29.82 -4.55 21.33
CA VAL A 567 -29.68 -3.23 21.95
C VAL A 567 -31.04 -2.52 22.02
N ARG A 568 -31.84 -2.55 20.95
CA ARG A 568 -33.23 -1.99 20.95
C ARG A 568 -34.07 -2.63 22.04
N ARG A 569 -34.02 -3.94 22.22
CA ARG A 569 -34.72 -4.67 23.29
C ARG A 569 -34.26 -4.24 24.69
N MET A 570 -32.95 -4.05 24.90
CA MET A 570 -32.42 -3.57 26.18
C MET A 570 -32.90 -2.17 26.55
N LEU A 571 -33.13 -1.32 25.56
CA LEU A 571 -33.64 0.02 25.75
C LEU A 571 -35.15 0.05 26.01
N GLY A 572 -35.85 -1.08 25.88
CA GLY A 572 -37.32 -1.16 26.08
C GLY A 572 -38.11 -0.37 25.05
N ILE A 573 -37.51 0.07 23.98
CA ILE A 573 -38.13 0.88 22.93
C ILE A 573 -38.41 0.01 21.73
N LEU A 574 -39.66 -0.34 21.52
CA LEU A 574 -40.09 -1.11 20.35
C LEU A 574 -39.88 -0.27 19.09
N SER A 575 -39.16 -0.83 18.12
CA SER A 575 -39.00 -0.47 16.70
C SER A 575 -38.44 0.92 16.32
N ASN A 576 -38.45 1.94 17.16
CA ASN A 576 -38.05 3.31 16.82
C ASN A 576 -36.81 3.84 17.56
N ALA A 577 -36.10 2.99 18.33
CA ALA A 577 -34.88 3.46 18.98
C ALA A 577 -33.84 3.82 17.92
N GLN A 578 -33.38 5.05 17.97
CA GLN A 578 -32.36 5.58 17.06
C GLN A 578 -31.01 5.08 17.56
N VAL A 579 -30.51 4.05 16.89
CA VAL A 579 -29.20 3.42 17.16
C VAL A 579 -28.23 3.83 16.06
N LEU A 580 -27.09 4.35 16.45
CA LEU A 580 -25.99 4.62 15.52
C LEU A 580 -25.19 3.33 15.29
N CYS A 581 -24.98 2.96 14.04
CA CYS A 581 -24.14 1.83 13.63
C CYS A 581 -22.84 2.32 13.03
N ILE A 582 -21.71 1.76 13.46
CA ILE A 582 -20.37 2.12 12.97
C ILE A 582 -19.60 0.84 12.63
N GLY A 583 -19.09 0.76 11.40
CA GLY A 583 -18.32 -0.39 10.90
C GLY A 583 -17.36 -0.04 9.77
N ASP A 584 -16.54 -0.98 9.33
CA ASP A 584 -15.51 -0.74 8.32
C ASP A 584 -15.83 -1.32 6.93
N ARG A 585 -16.59 -2.42 6.83
CA ARG A 585 -16.82 -3.20 5.60
C ARG A 585 -18.24 -3.05 5.07
N GLY A 586 -18.62 -1.81 4.71
CA GLY A 586 -19.98 -1.50 4.26
C GLY A 586 -20.32 -1.89 2.82
N CYS A 587 -19.36 -2.28 1.99
CA CYS A 587 -19.59 -2.73 0.62
C CYS A 587 -19.81 -4.25 0.56
N TRP A 588 -20.85 -4.72 -0.14
CA TRP A 588 -21.07 -6.16 -0.34
C TRP A 588 -19.88 -6.82 -1.07
N PRO A 589 -19.38 -7.99 -0.63
CA PRO A 589 -19.89 -8.89 0.43
C PRO A 589 -19.28 -8.67 1.82
N GLY A 590 -18.95 -7.44 2.19
CA GLY A 590 -18.43 -7.10 3.52
C GLY A 590 -19.38 -7.51 4.65
N ASN A 591 -18.82 -7.97 5.76
CA ASN A 591 -19.59 -8.48 6.90
C ASN A 591 -20.33 -7.39 7.70
N ASP A 592 -20.10 -6.09 7.39
CA ASP A 592 -20.85 -4.96 7.92
C ASP A 592 -21.91 -4.41 6.95
N PHE A 593 -22.07 -5.02 5.77
CA PHE A 593 -23.01 -4.51 4.77
C PHE A 593 -24.42 -4.30 5.35
N GLU A 594 -24.96 -5.29 6.08
CA GLU A 594 -26.27 -5.19 6.69
C GLU A 594 -26.28 -4.21 7.88
N LEU A 595 -25.26 -4.24 8.76
CA LEU A 595 -25.10 -3.33 9.88
C LEU A 595 -25.08 -1.86 9.43
N LEU A 596 -24.36 -1.59 8.35
CA LEU A 596 -24.23 -0.24 7.78
C LEU A 596 -25.39 0.12 6.82
N GLY A 597 -26.26 -0.82 6.52
CA GLY A 597 -27.57 -0.60 5.91
C GLY A 597 -28.62 -0.02 6.87
N GLU A 598 -28.36 0.00 8.18
CA GLU A 598 -29.23 0.61 9.18
C GLU A 598 -29.36 2.13 8.95
N ARG A 599 -30.51 2.67 9.31
CA ARG A 599 -30.92 4.07 9.02
C ARG A 599 -29.90 5.12 9.46
N PHE A 600 -29.25 4.93 10.61
CA PHE A 600 -28.22 5.80 11.14
C PHE A 600 -26.92 5.03 11.19
N SER A 601 -26.13 5.15 10.15
CA SER A 601 -24.88 4.40 10.02
C SER A 601 -23.75 5.24 9.43
N LEU A 602 -22.55 5.05 9.97
CA LEU A 602 -21.32 5.69 9.53
C LEU A 602 -20.27 4.63 9.27
N SER A 603 -19.71 4.63 8.08
CA SER A 603 -18.54 3.82 7.79
C SER A 603 -17.26 4.50 8.27
N VAL A 604 -16.31 3.70 8.72
CA VAL A 604 -14.93 4.14 9.02
C VAL A 604 -13.95 3.74 7.92
N ASP A 605 -14.39 3.01 6.90
CA ASP A 605 -13.57 2.63 5.76
C ASP A 605 -14.41 2.47 4.48
N GLU A 606 -14.78 1.24 4.11
CA GLU A 606 -15.55 0.95 2.89
C GLU A 606 -17.02 1.37 3.04
N VAL A 607 -17.58 1.91 1.98
CA VAL A 607 -18.97 2.35 1.93
C VAL A 607 -19.77 1.56 0.90
N SER A 608 -21.06 1.35 1.15
CA SER A 608 -21.97 0.83 0.13
C SER A 608 -22.31 1.89 -0.91
N PRO A 609 -22.77 1.52 -2.11
CA PRO A 609 -23.26 2.47 -3.11
C PRO A 609 -24.65 3.04 -2.79
N ASP A 610 -25.27 2.64 -1.67
CA ASP A 610 -26.59 3.14 -1.25
C ASP A 610 -26.50 4.64 -0.88
N PRO A 611 -27.23 5.54 -1.54
CA PRO A 611 -27.18 6.96 -1.27
C PRO A 611 -27.78 7.36 0.09
N THR A 612 -28.56 6.48 0.73
CA THR A 612 -29.35 6.80 1.94
C THR A 612 -28.67 6.43 3.26
N THR A 613 -27.66 5.57 3.25
CA THR A 613 -26.97 5.00 4.43
C THR A 613 -25.48 4.85 4.21
N CYS A 614 -24.73 4.39 5.21
CA CYS A 614 -23.33 3.99 5.11
C CYS A 614 -22.41 5.08 4.51
N TRP A 615 -22.53 6.30 4.99
CA TRP A 615 -21.61 7.37 4.60
C TRP A 615 -20.34 7.38 5.46
N ASN A 616 -19.23 7.77 4.88
CA ASN A 616 -17.96 7.99 5.59
C ASN A 616 -17.65 9.49 5.64
N LEU A 617 -17.80 10.09 6.83
CA LEU A 617 -17.63 11.52 7.09
C LEU A 617 -16.27 11.86 7.72
N ALA A 618 -15.40 10.88 7.91
CA ALA A 618 -14.07 11.09 8.51
C ALA A 618 -13.19 11.98 7.63
N PRO A 619 -12.22 12.70 8.22
CA PRO A 619 -11.22 13.46 7.45
C PRO A 619 -10.45 12.57 6.47
N ALA A 620 -9.86 13.20 5.46
CA ALA A 620 -9.03 12.49 4.49
C ALA A 620 -7.90 11.70 5.19
N GLY A 621 -7.77 10.43 4.84
CA GLY A 621 -6.76 9.54 5.41
C GLY A 621 -7.04 9.04 6.82
N HIS A 622 -8.14 9.42 7.44
CA HIS A 622 -8.61 8.83 8.70
C HIS A 622 -9.49 7.62 8.39
N ARG A 623 -9.00 6.44 8.71
CA ARG A 623 -9.65 5.15 8.46
C ARG A 623 -9.66 4.29 9.72
N GLY A 624 -10.58 3.35 9.81
CA GLY A 624 -10.65 2.38 10.89
C GLY A 624 -10.73 3.04 12.27
N VAL A 625 -9.89 2.60 13.19
CA VAL A 625 -9.82 3.11 14.57
C VAL A 625 -9.69 4.64 14.65
N GLN A 626 -8.95 5.25 13.72
CA GLN A 626 -8.77 6.70 13.70
C GLN A 626 -10.08 7.42 13.35
N ALA A 627 -10.81 6.95 12.35
CA ALA A 627 -12.13 7.50 11.99
C ALA A 627 -13.16 7.25 13.09
N THR A 628 -13.12 6.08 13.75
CA THR A 628 -13.97 5.80 14.92
C THR A 628 -13.74 6.82 16.03
N LEU A 629 -12.49 7.16 16.32
CA LEU A 629 -12.15 8.18 17.33
C LEU A 629 -12.65 9.57 16.94
N ASP A 630 -12.64 9.93 15.65
CA ASP A 630 -13.20 11.20 15.17
C ASP A 630 -14.73 11.26 15.41
N TYR A 631 -15.45 10.17 15.14
CA TYR A 631 -16.89 10.09 15.41
C TYR A 631 -17.19 10.11 16.91
N LEU A 632 -16.45 9.33 17.70
CA LEU A 632 -16.60 9.33 19.15
C LEU A 632 -16.32 10.70 19.76
N GLY A 633 -15.30 11.41 19.27
CA GLY A 633 -14.96 12.77 19.70
C GLY A 633 -16.05 13.81 19.39
N ALA A 634 -16.88 13.55 18.37
CA ALA A 634 -17.98 14.40 17.95
C ALA A 634 -19.31 14.09 18.68
N MET A 635 -19.37 13.06 19.51
CA MET A 635 -20.57 12.72 20.28
C MET A 635 -20.72 13.65 21.47
N GLU A 636 -21.85 14.35 21.53
CA GLU A 636 -22.29 15.20 22.65
C GLU A 636 -23.48 14.57 23.35
N PHE A 637 -23.47 14.58 24.70
CA PHE A 637 -24.52 13.96 25.51
C PHE A 637 -25.59 14.99 25.90
N GLY A 638 -26.83 14.60 25.75
CA GLY A 638 -28.02 15.32 26.23
C GLY A 638 -28.83 14.48 27.22
N ASP A 639 -29.94 15.01 27.69
CA ASP A 639 -30.78 14.36 28.71
C ASP A 639 -31.40 13.03 28.26
N ASN A 640 -31.63 12.85 26.94
CA ASN A 640 -32.31 11.69 26.35
C ASN A 640 -31.45 10.88 25.39
N GLY A 641 -30.12 10.92 25.51
CA GLY A 641 -29.22 10.22 24.63
C GLY A 641 -28.01 11.07 24.20
N PHE A 642 -27.57 10.93 22.97
CA PHE A 642 -26.50 11.75 22.40
C PHE A 642 -26.86 12.22 20.98
N HIS A 643 -26.17 13.23 20.51
CA HIS A 643 -26.21 13.68 19.13
C HIS A 643 -24.78 13.82 18.59
N LEU A 644 -24.62 13.85 17.27
CA LEU A 644 -23.34 14.07 16.62
C LEU A 644 -23.22 15.56 16.25
N ASP A 645 -22.26 16.24 16.85
CA ASP A 645 -21.78 17.54 16.33
C ASP A 645 -20.90 17.29 15.09
N LEU A 646 -21.52 17.34 13.91
CA LEU A 646 -20.85 17.08 12.66
C LEU A 646 -19.68 18.04 12.40
N ALA A 647 -19.70 19.24 12.98
CA ALA A 647 -18.62 20.21 12.86
C ALA A 647 -17.36 19.82 13.66
N GLN A 648 -17.51 18.96 14.67
CA GLN A 648 -16.40 18.48 15.50
C GLN A 648 -15.69 17.24 14.92
N ILE A 649 -16.28 16.55 13.94
CA ILE A 649 -15.64 15.37 13.33
C ILE A 649 -14.26 15.76 12.78
N GLY A 650 -13.20 15.11 13.28
CA GLY A 650 -11.82 15.36 12.91
C GLY A 650 -11.17 16.60 13.55
N ARG A 651 -11.88 17.33 14.41
CA ARG A 651 -11.26 18.37 15.23
C ARG A 651 -10.75 17.74 16.52
N ASN A 652 -9.43 17.58 16.62
CA ASN A 652 -8.81 17.16 17.88
C ASN A 652 -9.21 18.15 18.98
N LYS A 653 -10.00 17.72 19.96
CA LYS A 653 -10.10 18.44 21.24
C LYS A 653 -8.69 18.42 21.85
N LYS A 654 -8.01 19.62 21.89
CA LYS A 654 -6.68 19.80 22.48
C LYS A 654 -6.68 19.41 23.96
#